data_dd6124b1eb5ec50e30bd22c1c286e9dc
#
_entry.id   dd6124b1eb5ec50e30bd22c1c286e9dc
#
_cell.length_a   1.000
_cell.length_b   1.000
_cell.length_c   1.000
_cell.angle_alpha   90.00
_cell.angle_beta   90.00
_cell.angle_gamma   90.00
#
_symmetry.space_group_name_H-M   'P 1'
#
loop_
_entity.id
_entity.type
_entity.pdbx_description
1 polymer ?
#
loop_
_entity_poly.entity_id
_entity_poly.type
_entity_poly.pdbx_seq_one_letter_code
_entity_poly.pdbx_strand_id
1 'polypeptide(L)'
;MKKGAFALLFLISSLSLPADPGLIKLANGVIDPSRPEIAGAGTLEASPAKEGRYLFIAQPEKNFTSAELGEIKELGLVKVGTVPPNAYIFLASSAQIKELGENFPLLFVGEYKPEYKVPLSVRKKTNSAAEPEKALIGLAAADCYDAVAEFLKGQNVAEFKLLYNDPPVVEAVIPPSLFSKLALKSEILSVWPKPVKKIMNEVARTVGLMNVEKANESGYTGKGTMVIVSDTGLDSGDLENIHDDFKDKTVIGAIGELNTERTDWSDIQGHGTHVAGSAVGTGAHYHGDYAGMAPEADLYFICLGDSSSYLEDITDGDIERAYAAGGRVMNNSWGSSSWNYGGEYNAEAQRYDTISRQYPDLLLIFAAGNENCKIDLEDNFSLSYEGVTKNCLTVGASENYRPELSYYYYGMLFDDIDIDDPYFYDQPAEPNNKTQQGMACFSSRGPAKDGRAKPDIVAPGTWIYSTESLYDDSNDGERKSYYTYKFGTSMASPLTAGACADIVQFLKEAKKFSSPSSALVKAVLINGARSMGNGQFDNAVEIPGETPNHVNGFGHVNLYESLNPSCGELFVTEGVIEETGKSVSYSFTKESDGPVSATLCWTDVPGTVGAALALVNDLDISVSDGENEYFASGKETPSDHLNNCERCQINDFPAGSRIEVKVSGYNLMEGPQAFALCVSGVNDAVPEPALAFAAFLFALLIFKKTK
;
A
#
# COMPACT_ATOMS: atom_id res chain seq x y z
N MET A 1 9.32 41.62 51.08
CA MET A 1 9.30 40.16 51.25
C MET A 1 9.18 39.56 49.86
N LYS A 2 10.27 39.04 49.35
CA LYS A 2 10.40 38.45 48.01
C LYS A 2 9.97 37.02 48.06
N LYS A 3 9.08 36.58 47.15
CA LYS A 3 8.87 35.17 46.84
C LYS A 3 9.33 34.96 45.39
N GLY A 4 10.46 34.29 45.25
CA GLY A 4 10.95 33.82 43.96
C GLY A 4 10.18 32.57 43.56
N ALA A 5 9.70 32.53 42.31
CA ALA A 5 9.21 31.35 41.66
C ALA A 5 10.38 30.67 40.93
N PHE A 6 10.72 29.48 41.33
CA PHE A 6 11.60 28.57 40.57
C PHE A 6 10.79 27.95 39.43
N ALA A 7 11.13 28.28 38.21
CA ALA A 7 10.66 27.56 37.03
C ALA A 7 11.50 26.28 36.89
N LEU A 8 10.85 25.14 37.10
CA LEU A 8 11.42 23.81 36.85
C LEU A 8 11.21 23.52 35.36
N LEU A 9 12.26 23.63 34.58
CA LEU A 9 12.27 23.10 33.19
C LEU A 9 12.23 21.57 33.28
N PHE A 10 11.09 21.00 32.91
CA PHE A 10 11.04 19.57 32.59
C PHE A 10 11.56 19.40 31.15
N LEU A 11 12.82 18.96 31.02
CA LEU A 11 13.28 18.26 29.82
C LEU A 11 12.52 16.92 29.82
N ILE A 12 11.50 16.81 29.00
CA ILE A 12 10.96 15.51 28.60
C ILE A 12 11.88 15.02 27.48
N SER A 13 12.94 14.30 27.87
CA SER A 13 13.59 13.38 26.95
C SER A 13 12.56 12.29 26.66
N SER A 14 12.22 12.11 25.40
CA SER A 14 11.47 10.96 24.90
C SER A 14 12.27 9.68 25.18
N LEU A 15 12.13 9.17 26.39
CA LEU A 15 12.46 7.80 26.71
C LEU A 15 11.28 6.98 26.15
N SER A 16 11.48 6.38 24.98
CA SER A 16 10.77 5.19 24.61
C SER A 16 10.92 4.23 25.78
N LEU A 17 9.84 3.96 26.48
CA LEU A 17 9.82 2.87 27.47
C LEU A 17 10.24 1.61 26.73
N PRO A 18 11.30 0.90 27.16
CA PRO A 18 11.62 -0.38 26.57
C PRO A 18 10.37 -1.25 26.74
N ALA A 19 9.91 -1.88 25.64
CA ALA A 19 8.89 -2.93 25.73
C ALA A 19 9.34 -3.88 26.84
N ASP A 20 8.42 -4.23 27.75
CA ASP A 20 8.74 -5.11 28.88
C ASP A 20 9.41 -6.37 28.34
N PRO A 21 10.72 -6.59 28.59
CA PRO A 21 11.49 -7.62 27.89
C PRO A 21 11.11 -9.03 28.30
N GLY A 22 10.15 -9.18 29.21
CA GLY A 22 9.69 -10.46 29.75
C GLY A 22 8.46 -11.04 29.04
N LEU A 23 7.60 -10.25 28.42
CA LEU A 23 6.36 -10.75 27.84
C LEU A 23 6.56 -11.40 26.47
N ILE A 24 5.97 -12.57 26.23
CA ILE A 24 5.88 -13.20 24.93
C ILE A 24 4.52 -12.83 24.31
N LYS A 25 4.53 -11.99 23.29
CA LYS A 25 3.32 -11.52 22.60
C LYS A 25 3.01 -12.39 21.39
N LEU A 26 1.84 -13.00 21.39
CA LEU A 26 1.31 -13.80 20.29
C LEU A 26 0.07 -13.08 19.72
N ALA A 27 -0.25 -13.28 18.47
CA ALA A 27 -1.44 -12.70 17.83
C ALA A 27 -2.75 -13.00 18.61
N ASN A 28 -2.79 -14.14 19.29
CA ASN A 28 -3.97 -14.64 20.00
C ASN A 28 -3.78 -14.74 21.52
N GLY A 29 -2.78 -14.07 22.10
CA GLY A 29 -2.55 -14.09 23.55
C GLY A 29 -1.19 -13.53 23.95
N VAL A 30 -1.04 -13.30 25.25
CA VAL A 30 0.20 -12.85 25.86
C VAL A 30 0.61 -13.87 26.93
N ILE A 31 1.87 -14.29 26.93
CA ILE A 31 2.45 -15.14 27.94
C ILE A 31 3.34 -14.27 28.84
N ASP A 32 3.07 -14.27 30.13
CA ASP A 32 3.88 -13.60 31.13
C ASP A 32 4.82 -14.62 31.79
N PRO A 33 6.13 -14.64 31.50
CA PRO A 33 7.08 -15.59 32.05
C PRO A 33 7.27 -15.45 33.57
N SER A 34 6.92 -14.30 34.15
CA SER A 34 6.97 -14.07 35.59
C SER A 34 5.83 -14.77 36.35
N ARG A 35 4.82 -15.22 35.63
CA ARG A 35 3.71 -16.03 36.13
C ARG A 35 3.78 -17.43 35.51
N PRO A 36 4.68 -18.29 35.98
CA PRO A 36 4.81 -19.61 35.39
C PRO A 36 3.50 -20.39 35.64
N GLU A 37 2.71 -20.60 34.60
CA GLU A 37 1.93 -21.83 34.56
C GLU A 37 2.98 -22.93 34.46
N ILE A 38 3.26 -23.54 35.59
CA ILE A 38 4.32 -24.52 35.73
C ILE A 38 4.12 -25.61 34.70
N ALA A 39 5.00 -25.65 33.69
CA ALA A 39 5.13 -26.82 32.81
C ALA A 39 5.71 -27.98 33.62
N GLY A 40 4.99 -28.40 34.66
CA GLY A 40 5.32 -29.48 35.55
C GLY A 40 4.08 -30.31 35.81
N ALA A 41 4.02 -31.50 35.20
CA ALA A 41 3.08 -32.59 35.52
C ALA A 41 1.57 -32.35 35.29
N GLY A 42 1.16 -31.34 34.55
CA GLY A 42 -0.20 -31.26 33.98
C GLY A 42 -0.29 -32.06 32.68
N THR A 43 -1.44 -32.63 32.38
CA THR A 43 -1.71 -33.20 31.05
C THR A 43 -1.65 -32.09 30.02
N LEU A 44 -0.81 -32.24 28.97
CA LEU A 44 -0.77 -31.33 27.83
C LEU A 44 -2.15 -31.26 27.18
N GLU A 45 -2.59 -30.07 26.79
CA GLU A 45 -3.91 -29.87 26.18
C GLU A 45 -3.95 -30.42 24.74
N ALA A 46 -2.83 -30.32 24.01
CA ALA A 46 -2.71 -30.84 22.67
C ALA A 46 -2.43 -32.34 22.62
N SER A 47 -2.89 -33.00 21.56
CA SER A 47 -2.50 -34.40 21.25
C SER A 47 -1.11 -34.40 20.60
N PRO A 48 -0.28 -35.41 20.88
CA PRO A 48 1.07 -35.49 20.31
C PRO A 48 1.05 -35.71 18.79
N ALA A 49 2.04 -35.14 18.14
CA ALA A 49 2.43 -35.47 16.78
C ALA A 49 3.15 -36.83 16.73
N LYS A 50 3.60 -37.25 15.53
CA LYS A 50 4.42 -38.45 15.34
C LYS A 50 5.60 -38.46 16.32
N GLU A 51 5.91 -39.62 16.85
CA GLU A 51 6.99 -39.86 17.82
C GLU A 51 6.80 -39.20 19.20
N GLY A 52 5.54 -38.86 19.56
CA GLY A 52 5.25 -38.27 20.87
C GLY A 52 5.76 -36.84 21.01
N ARG A 53 5.90 -36.08 19.89
CA ARG A 53 6.32 -34.70 19.87
C ARG A 53 5.13 -33.76 20.13
N TYR A 54 5.41 -32.64 20.78
CA TYR A 54 4.45 -31.55 21.06
C TYR A 54 5.05 -30.22 20.64
N LEU A 55 4.22 -29.22 20.46
CA LEU A 55 4.67 -27.84 20.26
C LEU A 55 4.93 -27.18 21.61
N PHE A 56 6.14 -26.69 21.80
CA PHE A 56 6.58 -25.92 22.96
C PHE A 56 7.05 -24.54 22.54
N ILE A 57 6.86 -23.54 23.41
CA ILE A 57 7.46 -22.23 23.29
C ILE A 57 8.51 -22.07 24.37
N ALA A 58 9.71 -21.66 24.01
CA ALA A 58 10.81 -21.42 24.89
C ALA A 58 11.35 -20.00 24.73
N GLN A 59 11.63 -19.34 25.87
CA GLN A 59 12.24 -18.02 25.89
C GLN A 59 13.60 -18.12 26.58
N PRO A 60 14.74 -18.01 25.86
CA PRO A 60 16.04 -17.91 26.46
C PRO A 60 16.30 -16.55 27.11
N GLU A 61 17.27 -16.45 27.99
CA GLU A 61 17.73 -15.17 28.55
C GLU A 61 18.28 -14.22 27.48
N LYS A 62 18.82 -14.76 26.41
CA LYS A 62 19.30 -14.06 25.20
C LYS A 62 18.98 -14.88 23.99
N ASN A 63 18.79 -14.20 22.84
CA ASN A 63 18.54 -14.89 21.56
C ASN A 63 19.61 -15.96 21.31
N PHE A 64 19.17 -17.15 20.89
CA PHE A 64 20.09 -18.22 20.50
C PHE A 64 20.91 -17.77 19.29
N THR A 65 22.20 -18.02 19.38
CA THR A 65 23.13 -17.86 18.23
C THR A 65 22.89 -18.97 17.19
N SER A 66 23.41 -18.79 15.98
CA SER A 66 23.33 -19.81 14.93
C SER A 66 24.02 -21.12 15.34
N ALA A 67 25.07 -21.06 16.12
CA ALA A 67 25.76 -22.25 16.67
C ALA A 67 24.87 -23.01 17.68
N GLU A 68 24.29 -22.29 18.63
CA GLU A 68 23.36 -22.87 19.61
C GLU A 68 22.11 -23.45 18.94
N LEU A 69 21.54 -22.80 17.91
CA LEU A 69 20.45 -23.36 17.12
C LEU A 69 20.89 -24.66 16.40
N GLY A 70 22.15 -24.74 15.99
CA GLY A 70 22.74 -25.99 15.46
C GLY A 70 22.78 -27.10 16.50
N GLU A 71 23.24 -26.80 17.69
CA GLU A 71 23.28 -27.75 18.83
C GLU A 71 21.86 -28.21 19.23
N ILE A 72 20.90 -27.28 19.28
CA ILE A 72 19.50 -27.57 19.56
C ILE A 72 18.90 -28.51 18.50
N LYS A 73 19.27 -28.35 17.24
CA LYS A 73 18.87 -29.25 16.17
C LYS A 73 19.49 -30.64 16.33
N GLU A 74 20.74 -30.74 16.76
CA GLU A 74 21.40 -32.03 17.06
C GLU A 74 20.75 -32.79 18.24
N LEU A 75 20.14 -32.07 19.19
CA LEU A 75 19.30 -32.66 20.23
C LEU A 75 17.95 -33.20 19.67
N GLY A 76 17.67 -32.97 18.36
CA GLY A 76 16.47 -33.46 17.69
C GLY A 76 15.24 -32.57 17.82
N LEU A 77 15.38 -31.34 18.34
CA LEU A 77 14.30 -30.35 18.33
C LEU A 77 14.16 -29.72 16.95
N VAL A 78 12.92 -29.60 16.49
CA VAL A 78 12.62 -28.90 15.24
C VAL A 78 12.11 -27.51 15.56
N LYS A 79 12.90 -26.49 15.23
CA LYS A 79 12.45 -25.09 15.33
C LYS A 79 11.42 -24.82 14.24
N VAL A 80 10.20 -24.46 14.63
CA VAL A 80 9.07 -24.21 13.71
C VAL A 80 8.60 -22.77 13.69
N GLY A 81 9.09 -21.93 14.61
CA GLY A 81 8.73 -20.51 14.64
C GLY A 81 9.64 -19.70 15.55
N THR A 82 9.60 -18.39 15.34
CA THR A 82 10.28 -17.39 16.18
C THR A 82 9.26 -16.34 16.58
N VAL A 83 9.24 -15.98 17.86
CA VAL A 83 8.33 -14.98 18.42
C VAL A 83 9.17 -13.86 19.03
N PRO A 84 9.22 -12.68 18.41
CA PRO A 84 9.96 -11.53 18.96
C PRO A 84 9.46 -11.13 20.37
N PRO A 85 10.33 -10.60 21.25
CA PRO A 85 11.72 -10.28 20.92
C PRO A 85 12.70 -11.45 21.06
N ASN A 86 12.40 -12.52 21.79
CA ASN A 86 13.36 -13.58 22.09
C ASN A 86 12.73 -14.92 22.46
N ALA A 87 11.60 -15.31 21.83
CA ALA A 87 11.02 -16.63 22.06
C ALA A 87 11.01 -17.48 20.77
N TYR A 88 11.03 -18.79 20.95
CA TYR A 88 11.12 -19.77 19.87
C TYR A 88 10.09 -20.87 20.06
N ILE A 89 9.47 -21.32 18.97
CA ILE A 89 8.55 -22.46 19.00
C ILE A 89 9.28 -23.69 18.46
N PHE A 90 9.20 -24.79 19.21
CA PHE A 90 9.83 -26.05 18.86
C PHE A 90 8.81 -27.19 18.82
N LEU A 91 8.92 -28.07 17.83
CA LEU A 91 8.29 -29.36 17.83
C LEU A 91 9.26 -30.38 18.40
N ALA A 92 8.96 -30.92 19.58
CA ALA A 92 9.88 -31.77 20.35
C ALA A 92 9.14 -32.72 21.31
N SER A 93 9.79 -33.77 21.78
CA SER A 93 9.29 -34.56 22.89
C SER A 93 9.55 -33.85 24.24
N SER A 94 8.80 -34.23 25.27
CA SER A 94 9.02 -33.67 26.62
C SER A 94 10.42 -33.95 27.17
N ALA A 95 11.07 -35.04 26.74
CA ALA A 95 12.45 -35.34 27.14
C ALA A 95 13.44 -34.35 26.50
N GLN A 96 13.29 -34.06 25.21
CA GLN A 96 14.13 -33.11 24.49
C GLN A 96 13.97 -31.67 25.01
N ILE A 97 12.75 -31.27 25.39
CA ILE A 97 12.49 -29.95 25.98
C ILE A 97 13.15 -29.84 27.36
N LYS A 98 13.17 -30.92 28.16
CA LYS A 98 13.87 -30.95 29.41
C LYS A 98 15.39 -30.79 29.21
N GLU A 99 15.95 -31.52 28.25
CA GLU A 99 17.36 -31.43 27.87
C GLU A 99 17.74 -30.02 27.34
N LEU A 100 16.85 -29.36 26.60
CA LEU A 100 17.01 -27.96 26.20
C LEU A 100 17.20 -27.05 27.43
N GLY A 101 16.35 -27.20 28.47
CA GLY A 101 16.43 -26.40 29.68
C GLY A 101 17.63 -26.74 30.56
N GLU A 102 18.22 -27.94 30.43
CA GLU A 102 19.45 -28.36 31.15
C GLU A 102 20.71 -27.78 30.46
N ASN A 103 20.68 -27.58 29.14
CA ASN A 103 21.86 -27.13 28.38
C ASN A 103 21.87 -25.61 28.12
N PHE A 104 20.72 -24.94 28.15
CA PHE A 104 20.60 -23.51 27.81
C PHE A 104 19.84 -22.76 28.91
N PRO A 105 20.27 -21.53 29.27
CA PRO A 105 19.57 -20.70 30.25
C PRO A 105 18.26 -20.17 29.64
N LEU A 106 17.13 -20.63 30.21
CA LEU A 106 15.79 -20.25 29.74
C LEU A 106 15.05 -19.44 30.81
N LEU A 107 14.38 -18.37 30.40
CA LEU A 107 13.44 -17.60 31.22
C LEU A 107 12.10 -18.31 31.32
N PHE A 108 11.68 -18.96 30.24
CA PHE A 108 10.40 -19.65 30.17
C PHE A 108 10.46 -20.85 29.24
N VAL A 109 9.71 -21.90 29.59
CA VAL A 109 9.34 -23.02 28.73
C VAL A 109 7.91 -23.43 29.04
N GLY A 110 7.05 -23.53 28.02
CA GLY A 110 5.67 -23.95 28.18
C GLY A 110 5.10 -24.60 26.90
N GLU A 111 3.92 -25.19 27.03
CA GLU A 111 3.19 -25.69 25.87
C GLU A 111 2.77 -24.53 24.95
N TYR A 112 2.95 -24.69 23.64
CA TYR A 112 2.30 -23.80 22.66
C TYR A 112 0.85 -24.22 22.53
N LYS A 113 -0.01 -23.61 23.35
CA LYS A 113 -1.39 -24.03 23.60
C LYS A 113 -2.28 -23.95 22.35
N PRO A 114 -3.35 -24.75 22.25
CA PRO A 114 -4.32 -24.71 21.17
C PRO A 114 -4.91 -23.31 20.93
N GLU A 115 -5.11 -22.53 21.99
CA GLU A 115 -5.65 -21.17 21.88
C GLU A 115 -4.74 -20.20 21.14
N TYR A 116 -3.44 -20.44 21.05
CA TYR A 116 -2.53 -19.58 20.28
C TYR A 116 -2.58 -19.83 18.78
N LYS A 117 -3.15 -20.98 18.36
CA LYS A 117 -3.17 -21.44 16.97
C LYS A 117 -4.37 -20.93 16.16
N VAL A 118 -5.42 -20.42 16.81
CA VAL A 118 -6.69 -20.02 16.18
C VAL A 118 -7.08 -18.60 16.60
N PRO A 119 -7.47 -17.72 15.66
CA PRO A 119 -7.93 -16.36 15.97
C PRO A 119 -9.09 -16.34 16.96
N LEU A 120 -9.13 -15.31 17.80
CA LEU A 120 -10.18 -15.14 18.82
C LEU A 120 -11.59 -15.07 18.19
N SER A 121 -11.69 -14.39 17.04
CA SER A 121 -12.93 -14.26 16.26
C SER A 121 -13.50 -15.61 15.83
N VAL A 122 -12.64 -16.53 15.43
CA VAL A 122 -13.05 -17.88 15.00
C VAL A 122 -13.42 -18.75 16.20
N ARG A 123 -12.70 -18.61 17.32
CA ARG A 123 -13.02 -19.37 18.56
C ARG A 123 -14.42 -19.07 19.07
N LYS A 124 -14.92 -17.84 18.89
CA LYS A 124 -16.29 -17.45 19.26
C LYS A 124 -17.36 -18.04 18.35
N LYS A 125 -17.03 -18.35 17.08
CA LYS A 125 -17.97 -18.91 16.08
C LYS A 125 -18.18 -20.43 16.17
N THR A 126 -17.43 -21.16 16.98
CA THR A 126 -17.46 -22.64 17.03
C THR A 126 -18.78 -23.25 17.46
N ASN A 127 -19.73 -22.48 17.98
CA ASN A 127 -21.05 -22.93 18.40
C ASN A 127 -22.16 -22.73 17.34
N SER A 128 -21.83 -22.22 16.15
CA SER A 128 -22.83 -21.98 15.10
C SER A 128 -22.84 -23.11 14.07
N ALA A 129 -24.02 -23.45 13.53
CA ALA A 129 -24.18 -24.31 12.36
C ALA A 129 -23.83 -23.55 11.07
N ALA A 130 -22.66 -22.88 11.05
CA ALA A 130 -22.21 -22.08 9.93
C ALA A 130 -21.67 -22.98 8.81
N GLU A 131 -21.80 -22.50 7.58
CA GLU A 131 -21.31 -23.14 6.38
C GLU A 131 -19.79 -23.37 6.45
N PRO A 132 -19.25 -24.40 5.77
CA PRO A 132 -17.82 -24.61 5.65
C PRO A 132 -17.13 -23.42 4.97
N GLU A 133 -15.96 -23.03 5.48
CA GLU A 133 -15.15 -21.93 4.95
C GLU A 133 -13.75 -22.41 4.58
N LYS A 134 -13.10 -21.73 3.64
CA LYS A 134 -11.70 -22.01 3.29
C LYS A 134 -10.81 -21.61 4.46
N ALA A 135 -9.88 -22.47 4.83
CA ALA A 135 -8.93 -22.26 5.90
C ALA A 135 -7.50 -22.57 5.43
N LEU A 136 -6.54 -21.82 5.98
CA LEU A 136 -5.11 -22.09 5.87
C LEU A 136 -4.65 -22.78 7.15
N ILE A 137 -4.06 -23.95 7.01
CA ILE A 137 -3.56 -24.79 8.11
C ILE A 137 -2.06 -24.84 7.99
N GLY A 138 -1.35 -24.05 8.81
CA GLY A 138 0.10 -24.08 8.94
C GLY A 138 0.52 -25.34 9.70
N LEU A 139 1.37 -26.17 9.09
CA LEU A 139 1.90 -27.36 9.70
C LEU A 139 3.16 -27.04 10.51
N ALA A 140 3.38 -27.80 11.58
CA ALA A 140 4.59 -27.67 12.41
C ALA A 140 5.87 -28.09 11.65
N ALA A 141 5.77 -29.07 10.75
CA ALA A 141 6.85 -29.53 9.90
C ALA A 141 6.28 -30.26 8.68
N ALA A 142 7.06 -30.42 7.62
CA ALA A 142 6.63 -31.06 6.38
C ALA A 142 6.21 -32.53 6.60
N ASP A 143 6.84 -33.25 7.52
CA ASP A 143 6.51 -34.63 7.89
C ASP A 143 5.17 -34.77 8.64
N CYS A 144 4.53 -33.65 9.00
CA CYS A 144 3.20 -33.62 9.61
C CYS A 144 2.05 -33.71 8.59
N TYR A 145 2.33 -33.54 7.29
CA TYR A 145 1.31 -33.47 6.26
C TYR A 145 0.41 -34.73 6.21
N ASP A 146 1.01 -35.91 6.16
CA ASP A 146 0.25 -37.17 6.03
C ASP A 146 -0.73 -37.38 7.19
N ALA A 147 -0.30 -37.06 8.42
CA ALA A 147 -1.13 -37.15 9.61
C ALA A 147 -2.32 -36.17 9.57
N VAL A 148 -2.07 -34.94 9.11
CA VAL A 148 -3.13 -33.93 8.97
C VAL A 148 -4.08 -34.29 7.83
N ALA A 149 -3.58 -34.75 6.70
CA ALA A 149 -4.39 -35.21 5.57
C ALA A 149 -5.28 -36.39 5.96
N GLU A 150 -4.77 -37.38 6.72
CA GLU A 150 -5.54 -38.49 7.26
C GLU A 150 -6.63 -38.03 8.23
N PHE A 151 -6.29 -37.08 9.11
CA PHE A 151 -7.25 -36.47 10.02
C PHE A 151 -8.39 -35.75 9.25
N LEU A 152 -8.07 -34.92 8.26
CA LEU A 152 -9.05 -34.18 7.45
C LEU A 152 -10.00 -35.17 6.72
N LYS A 153 -9.46 -36.23 6.11
CA LYS A 153 -10.26 -37.29 5.52
C LYS A 153 -11.19 -37.96 6.54
N GLY A 154 -10.69 -38.25 7.74
CA GLY A 154 -11.47 -38.81 8.85
C GLY A 154 -12.59 -37.88 9.37
N GLN A 155 -12.51 -36.58 9.12
CA GLN A 155 -13.55 -35.60 9.40
C GLN A 155 -14.48 -35.33 8.19
N ASN A 156 -14.38 -36.12 7.12
CA ASN A 156 -15.13 -35.98 5.86
C ASN A 156 -14.86 -34.62 5.14
N VAL A 157 -13.69 -34.06 5.29
CA VAL A 157 -13.25 -32.88 4.50
C VAL A 157 -12.92 -33.38 3.10
N ALA A 158 -13.72 -32.96 2.11
CA ALA A 158 -13.59 -33.41 0.72
C ALA A 158 -12.49 -32.65 -0.03
N GLU A 159 -12.31 -31.36 0.26
CA GLU A 159 -11.42 -30.48 -0.44
C GLU A 159 -10.28 -30.02 0.46
N PHE A 160 -9.08 -30.44 0.16
CA PHE A 160 -7.85 -29.91 0.75
C PHE A 160 -6.65 -30.17 -0.16
N LYS A 161 -5.69 -29.25 -0.16
CA LYS A 161 -4.44 -29.33 -0.93
C LYS A 161 -3.28 -28.73 -0.16
N LEU A 162 -2.08 -29.20 -0.39
CA LEU A 162 -0.86 -28.56 0.06
C LEU A 162 -0.59 -27.37 -0.85
N LEU A 163 -0.54 -26.15 -0.29
CA LEU A 163 -0.24 -24.91 -1.03
C LEU A 163 1.27 -24.68 -1.12
N TYR A 164 1.95 -24.77 0.03
CA TYR A 164 3.37 -24.48 0.17
C TYR A 164 4.08 -25.60 0.91
N ASN A 165 5.36 -25.83 0.57
CA ASN A 165 6.19 -26.86 1.19
C ASN A 165 7.09 -26.30 2.31
N ASP A 166 7.45 -25.02 2.24
CA ASP A 166 8.31 -24.37 3.21
C ASP A 166 7.97 -22.88 3.32
N PRO A 167 7.33 -22.44 4.42
CA PRO A 167 6.71 -23.28 5.47
C PRO A 167 5.53 -24.11 4.93
N PRO A 168 5.29 -25.32 5.44
CA PRO A 168 4.24 -26.18 4.92
C PRO A 168 2.84 -25.69 5.33
N VAL A 169 2.00 -25.40 4.33
CA VAL A 169 0.62 -24.89 4.52
C VAL A 169 -0.36 -25.71 3.69
N VAL A 170 -1.44 -26.15 4.31
CA VAL A 170 -2.57 -26.82 3.67
C VAL A 170 -3.76 -25.88 3.57
N GLU A 171 -4.33 -25.73 2.38
CA GLU A 171 -5.65 -25.14 2.19
C GLU A 171 -6.72 -26.23 2.32
N ALA A 172 -7.79 -25.95 3.05
CA ALA A 172 -8.91 -26.89 3.19
C ALA A 172 -10.23 -26.13 3.35
N VAL A 173 -11.33 -26.71 2.85
CA VAL A 173 -12.69 -26.21 3.11
C VAL A 173 -13.24 -26.94 4.33
N ILE A 174 -13.34 -26.24 5.47
CA ILE A 174 -13.67 -26.83 6.77
C ILE A 174 -14.82 -26.11 7.49
N PRO A 175 -15.69 -26.86 8.21
CA PRO A 175 -16.68 -26.20 9.05
C PRO A 175 -16.02 -25.50 10.25
N PRO A 176 -16.59 -24.39 10.77
CA PRO A 176 -16.04 -23.64 11.90
C PRO A 176 -15.77 -24.49 13.15
N SER A 177 -16.55 -25.53 13.37
CA SER A 177 -16.33 -26.47 14.50
C SER A 177 -15.03 -27.29 14.40
N LEU A 178 -14.40 -27.34 13.21
CA LEU A 178 -13.17 -28.10 12.99
C LEU A 178 -11.92 -27.31 13.37
N PHE A 179 -11.96 -25.97 13.39
CA PHE A 179 -10.82 -25.13 13.78
C PHE A 179 -10.28 -25.50 15.18
N SER A 180 -11.16 -25.61 16.16
CA SER A 180 -10.74 -25.99 17.53
C SER A 180 -10.21 -27.42 17.61
N LYS A 181 -10.74 -28.36 16.80
CA LYS A 181 -10.24 -29.74 16.78
C LYS A 181 -8.85 -29.81 16.14
N LEU A 182 -8.60 -29.02 15.09
CA LEU A 182 -7.28 -28.91 14.45
C LEU A 182 -6.26 -28.30 15.40
N ALA A 183 -6.65 -27.25 16.14
CA ALA A 183 -5.78 -26.61 17.11
C ALA A 183 -5.26 -27.56 18.20
N LEU A 184 -6.02 -28.58 18.57
CA LEU A 184 -5.61 -29.61 19.53
C LEU A 184 -4.48 -30.51 19.04
N LYS A 185 -4.08 -30.45 17.76
CA LYS A 185 -3.03 -31.28 17.19
C LYS A 185 -1.67 -30.59 17.23
N SER A 186 -0.65 -31.33 17.65
CA SER A 186 0.73 -30.83 17.66
C SER A 186 1.39 -30.81 16.29
N GLU A 187 0.80 -31.47 15.30
CA GLU A 187 1.19 -31.35 13.88
C GLU A 187 0.88 -29.96 13.30
N ILE A 188 0.01 -29.18 13.97
CA ILE A 188 -0.53 -27.93 13.47
C ILE A 188 0.02 -26.77 14.28
N LEU A 189 0.66 -25.84 13.59
CA LEU A 189 1.20 -24.58 14.14
C LEU A 189 0.13 -23.49 14.19
N SER A 190 -0.71 -23.41 13.15
CA SER A 190 -1.75 -22.39 13.06
C SER A 190 -2.93 -22.86 12.21
N VAL A 191 -4.13 -22.34 12.49
CA VAL A 191 -5.34 -22.54 11.67
C VAL A 191 -6.07 -21.21 11.57
N TRP A 192 -6.12 -20.68 10.37
CA TRP A 192 -6.75 -19.39 10.09
C TRP A 192 -7.79 -19.53 8.99
N PRO A 193 -8.89 -18.78 9.02
CA PRO A 193 -9.70 -18.61 7.83
C PRO A 193 -8.80 -18.10 6.70
N LYS A 194 -8.94 -18.65 5.49
CA LYS A 194 -8.22 -18.07 4.34
C LYS A 194 -8.75 -16.66 4.13
N PRO A 195 -7.88 -15.64 4.15
CA PRO A 195 -8.34 -14.28 3.89
C PRO A 195 -8.97 -14.23 2.50
N VAL A 196 -10.22 -13.83 2.45
CA VAL A 196 -10.89 -13.50 1.19
C VAL A 196 -10.42 -12.11 0.84
N LYS A 197 -9.77 -11.97 -0.32
CA LYS A 197 -9.54 -10.65 -0.91
C LYS A 197 -10.92 -10.07 -1.19
N LYS A 198 -11.44 -9.20 -0.30
CA LYS A 198 -12.73 -8.54 -0.48
C LYS A 198 -12.54 -7.29 -1.30
N ILE A 199 -13.44 -7.09 -2.22
CA ILE A 199 -13.49 -6.02 -3.19
C ILE A 199 -14.58 -5.06 -2.75
N MET A 200 -14.31 -3.73 -2.71
CA MET A 200 -15.27 -2.73 -2.30
C MET A 200 -15.07 -1.42 -3.08
N ASN A 201 -16.14 -0.82 -3.60
CA ASN A 201 -16.05 0.24 -4.60
C ASN A 201 -17.19 1.24 -4.58
N GLU A 202 -16.88 2.51 -4.81
CA GLU A 202 -17.73 3.51 -5.45
C GLU A 202 -17.18 4.91 -5.69
N VAL A 203 -17.67 5.63 -6.63
CA VAL A 203 -17.65 6.92 -7.32
C VAL A 203 -16.84 8.10 -6.98
N ALA A 204 -16.05 8.79 -7.73
CA ALA A 204 -15.83 10.22 -7.69
C ALA A 204 -15.35 10.88 -8.97
N ARG A 205 -16.23 11.51 -9.68
CA ARG A 205 -15.87 12.48 -10.71
C ARG A 205 -16.58 13.81 -10.54
N THR A 206 -16.69 14.37 -9.34
CA THR A 206 -17.38 15.64 -9.16
C THR A 206 -16.43 16.82 -9.02
N VAL A 207 -16.89 17.93 -9.58
CA VAL A 207 -16.29 19.26 -9.48
C VAL A 207 -15.97 19.61 -8.04
N GLY A 208 -14.74 20.03 -7.80
CA GLY A 208 -14.32 20.58 -6.51
C GLY A 208 -13.52 19.62 -5.65
N LEU A 209 -13.43 18.33 -5.99
CA LEU A 209 -12.56 17.39 -5.27
C LEU A 209 -11.21 17.22 -5.96
N MET A 210 -11.16 16.55 -7.12
CA MET A 210 -9.93 16.37 -7.88
C MET A 210 -9.74 17.41 -8.98
N ASN A 211 -10.74 18.25 -9.28
CA ASN A 211 -10.75 19.25 -10.36
C ASN A 211 -10.36 18.69 -11.74
N VAL A 212 -10.70 17.44 -12.01
CA VAL A 212 -10.39 16.77 -13.28
C VAL A 212 -11.17 17.38 -14.44
N GLU A 213 -12.43 17.75 -14.23
CA GLU A 213 -13.25 18.37 -15.28
C GLU A 213 -12.59 19.62 -15.87
N LYS A 214 -12.02 20.49 -15.02
CA LYS A 214 -11.29 21.68 -15.50
C LYS A 214 -10.04 21.33 -16.30
N ALA A 215 -9.34 20.25 -15.95
CA ALA A 215 -8.21 19.76 -16.71
C ALA A 215 -8.65 19.18 -18.06
N ASN A 216 -9.74 18.41 -18.08
CA ASN A 216 -10.33 17.89 -19.31
C ASN A 216 -10.85 19.01 -20.23
N GLU A 217 -11.49 20.06 -19.68
CA GLU A 217 -11.87 21.27 -20.42
C GLU A 217 -10.66 21.98 -21.04
N SER A 218 -9.49 21.86 -20.42
CA SER A 218 -8.22 22.38 -20.97
C SER A 218 -7.61 21.47 -22.04
N GLY A 219 -8.25 20.33 -22.36
CA GLY A 219 -7.86 19.40 -23.42
C GLY A 219 -7.01 18.21 -22.95
N TYR A 220 -6.79 18.04 -21.65
CA TYR A 220 -6.04 16.90 -21.10
C TYR A 220 -7.02 15.83 -20.62
N THR A 221 -7.17 14.76 -21.42
CA THR A 221 -8.17 13.69 -21.32
C THR A 221 -7.54 12.30 -21.40
N GLY A 222 -6.21 12.22 -21.25
CA GLY A 222 -5.41 10.98 -21.36
C GLY A 222 -5.10 10.56 -22.79
N LYS A 223 -5.43 11.39 -23.78
CA LYS A 223 -5.24 11.09 -25.21
C LYS A 223 -3.78 10.74 -25.54
N GLY A 224 -3.60 9.63 -26.25
CA GLY A 224 -2.27 9.14 -26.63
C GLY A 224 -1.48 8.53 -25.46
N THR A 225 -2.19 8.18 -24.38
CA THR A 225 -1.66 7.42 -23.25
C THR A 225 -2.47 6.13 -23.10
N MET A 226 -1.82 5.03 -22.76
CA MET A 226 -2.46 3.76 -22.45
C MET A 226 -2.33 3.49 -20.94
N VAL A 227 -3.48 3.31 -20.28
CA VAL A 227 -3.57 2.87 -18.90
C VAL A 227 -3.60 1.34 -18.85
N ILE A 228 -2.82 0.75 -17.97
CA ILE A 228 -2.86 -0.68 -17.66
C ILE A 228 -3.72 -0.85 -16.42
N VAL A 229 -4.66 -1.77 -16.44
CA VAL A 229 -5.42 -2.21 -15.27
C VAL A 229 -5.20 -3.71 -15.09
N SER A 230 -4.73 -4.13 -13.94
CA SER A 230 -4.66 -5.54 -13.55
C SER A 230 -5.67 -5.79 -12.44
N ASP A 231 -6.69 -6.61 -12.72
CA ASP A 231 -7.82 -6.77 -11.80
C ASP A 231 -8.62 -8.04 -12.12
N THR A 232 -9.87 -8.14 -11.63
CA THR A 232 -10.72 -9.34 -11.70
C THR A 232 -11.13 -9.74 -13.09
N GLY A 233 -11.20 -8.81 -14.03
CA GLY A 233 -11.66 -8.98 -15.39
C GLY A 233 -12.27 -7.69 -15.94
N LEU A 234 -12.67 -7.67 -17.22
CA LEU A 234 -13.31 -6.54 -17.84
C LEU A 234 -14.60 -6.96 -18.55
N ASP A 235 -15.73 -6.57 -17.97
CA ASP A 235 -17.09 -6.74 -18.48
C ASP A 235 -17.35 -8.13 -19.09
N SER A 236 -17.77 -8.21 -20.35
CA SER A 236 -18.05 -9.46 -21.04
C SER A 236 -16.81 -10.29 -21.43
N GLY A 237 -15.61 -9.71 -21.37
CA GLY A 237 -14.40 -10.36 -21.89
C GLY A 237 -14.35 -10.48 -23.43
N ASP A 238 -15.21 -9.76 -24.13
CA ASP A 238 -15.35 -9.78 -25.59
C ASP A 238 -15.53 -8.37 -26.12
N LEU A 239 -14.66 -7.94 -27.03
CA LEU A 239 -14.67 -6.58 -27.62
C LEU A 239 -15.95 -6.25 -28.39
N GLU A 240 -16.65 -7.24 -28.93
CA GLU A 240 -17.91 -7.00 -29.66
C GLU A 240 -19.06 -6.66 -28.70
N ASN A 241 -19.02 -7.20 -27.47
CA ASN A 241 -20.08 -7.06 -26.47
C ASN A 241 -19.66 -6.26 -25.23
N ILE A 242 -18.47 -5.67 -25.25
CA ILE A 242 -17.94 -4.89 -24.14
C ILE A 242 -18.83 -3.69 -23.80
N HIS A 243 -18.79 -3.23 -22.55
CA HIS A 243 -19.49 -2.03 -22.07
C HIS A 243 -19.20 -0.84 -22.98
N ASP A 244 -20.24 -0.03 -23.28
CA ASP A 244 -20.16 1.05 -24.25
C ASP A 244 -19.09 2.10 -23.92
N ASP A 245 -18.76 2.27 -22.64
CA ASP A 245 -17.69 3.18 -22.18
C ASP A 245 -16.29 2.81 -22.70
N PHE A 246 -16.11 1.61 -23.20
CA PHE A 246 -14.82 1.12 -23.72
C PHE A 246 -14.79 0.93 -25.24
N LYS A 247 -15.89 1.19 -25.95
CA LYS A 247 -15.99 0.91 -27.40
C LYS A 247 -15.24 1.88 -28.30
N ASP A 248 -15.11 3.14 -27.88
CA ASP A 248 -14.52 4.21 -28.71
C ASP A 248 -13.02 4.43 -28.43
N LYS A 249 -12.32 3.41 -27.92
CA LYS A 249 -10.90 3.43 -27.62
C LYS A 249 -10.23 2.09 -27.93
N THR A 250 -8.89 2.08 -27.96
CA THR A 250 -8.15 0.83 -28.05
C THR A 250 -8.23 0.09 -26.71
N VAL A 251 -8.79 -1.12 -26.73
CA VAL A 251 -8.80 -2.04 -25.61
C VAL A 251 -8.03 -3.30 -25.96
N ILE A 252 -7.08 -3.67 -25.13
CA ILE A 252 -6.35 -4.95 -25.22
C ILE A 252 -6.64 -5.72 -23.94
N GLY A 253 -7.40 -6.80 -24.05
CA GLY A 253 -7.64 -7.73 -22.93
C GLY A 253 -6.64 -8.87 -22.95
N ALA A 254 -6.11 -9.22 -21.79
CA ALA A 254 -5.19 -10.34 -21.59
C ALA A 254 -5.57 -11.11 -20.32
N ILE A 255 -5.28 -12.40 -20.29
CA ILE A 255 -5.35 -13.23 -19.09
C ILE A 255 -3.95 -13.26 -18.49
N GLY A 256 -3.84 -13.11 -17.17
CA GLY A 256 -2.58 -13.22 -16.44
C GLY A 256 -1.96 -14.61 -16.62
N GLU A 257 -0.64 -14.69 -16.71
CA GLU A 257 0.07 -15.95 -17.01
C GLU A 257 -0.19 -17.05 -15.98
N LEU A 258 -0.43 -16.68 -14.72
CA LEU A 258 -0.73 -17.65 -13.66
C LEU A 258 -2.21 -18.02 -13.59
N ASN A 259 -3.07 -17.25 -14.24
CA ASN A 259 -4.52 -17.52 -14.27
C ASN A 259 -4.86 -18.58 -15.32
N THR A 260 -4.52 -19.83 -15.02
CA THR A 260 -4.68 -20.97 -15.95
C THR A 260 -6.10 -21.54 -15.98
N GLU A 261 -6.98 -21.10 -15.11
CA GLU A 261 -8.36 -21.59 -15.04
C GLU A 261 -9.31 -20.82 -15.96
N ARG A 262 -8.93 -19.60 -16.38
CA ARG A 262 -9.74 -18.75 -17.24
C ARG A 262 -9.43 -18.98 -18.72
N THR A 263 -10.46 -18.87 -19.53
CA THR A 263 -10.36 -18.94 -21.01
C THR A 263 -10.62 -17.60 -21.70
N ASP A 264 -11.13 -16.65 -20.96
CA ASP A 264 -11.40 -15.27 -21.38
C ASP A 264 -11.10 -14.31 -20.23
N TRP A 265 -11.16 -13.01 -20.52
CA TRP A 265 -10.89 -11.93 -19.57
C TRP A 265 -12.16 -11.25 -19.06
N SER A 266 -13.31 -11.94 -19.07
CA SER A 266 -14.59 -11.42 -18.54
C SER A 266 -14.52 -11.17 -17.03
N ASP A 267 -15.32 -10.22 -16.56
CA ASP A 267 -15.38 -9.82 -15.16
C ASP A 267 -16.61 -10.38 -14.47
N ILE A 268 -16.43 -11.50 -13.79
CA ILE A 268 -17.52 -12.18 -13.06
C ILE A 268 -17.79 -11.59 -11.66
N GLN A 269 -16.99 -10.59 -11.25
CA GLN A 269 -17.08 -9.98 -9.92
C GLN A 269 -17.47 -8.50 -9.99
N GLY A 270 -17.35 -7.89 -11.16
CA GLY A 270 -17.66 -6.48 -11.39
C GLY A 270 -16.65 -5.48 -10.78
N HIS A 271 -15.51 -5.96 -10.23
CA HIS A 271 -14.52 -5.06 -9.66
C HIS A 271 -13.64 -4.41 -10.72
N GLY A 272 -13.00 -5.21 -11.55
CA GLY A 272 -12.08 -4.72 -12.57
C GLY A 272 -12.77 -3.84 -13.60
N THR A 273 -14.03 -4.14 -13.94
CA THR A 273 -14.86 -3.29 -14.81
C THR A 273 -15.05 -1.92 -14.21
N HIS A 274 -15.41 -1.85 -12.94
CA HIS A 274 -15.61 -0.60 -12.22
C HIS A 274 -14.30 0.21 -12.09
N VAL A 275 -13.20 -0.45 -11.79
CA VAL A 275 -11.86 0.14 -11.75
C VAL A 275 -11.47 0.73 -13.10
N ALA A 276 -11.65 -0.02 -14.20
CA ALA A 276 -11.35 0.45 -15.54
C ALA A 276 -12.22 1.65 -15.93
N GLY A 277 -13.52 1.62 -15.60
CA GLY A 277 -14.44 2.73 -15.83
C GLY A 277 -14.03 3.99 -15.09
N SER A 278 -13.62 3.85 -13.83
CA SER A 278 -13.14 4.98 -13.01
C SER A 278 -11.88 5.63 -13.57
N ALA A 279 -10.99 4.85 -14.19
CA ALA A 279 -9.79 5.38 -14.83
C ALA A 279 -10.07 5.99 -16.20
N VAL A 280 -10.74 5.23 -17.09
CA VAL A 280 -10.79 5.55 -18.53
C VAL A 280 -12.19 5.46 -19.17
N GLY A 281 -13.27 5.21 -18.44
CA GLY A 281 -14.63 5.14 -18.97
C GLY A 281 -15.04 6.42 -19.68
N THR A 282 -15.86 6.33 -20.75
CA THR A 282 -16.32 7.51 -21.51
C THR A 282 -17.60 8.14 -20.98
N GLY A 283 -18.34 7.46 -20.09
CA GLY A 283 -19.65 7.91 -19.62
C GLY A 283 -20.73 7.82 -20.68
N ALA A 284 -20.62 6.88 -21.61
CA ALA A 284 -21.40 6.82 -22.86
C ALA A 284 -22.91 6.88 -22.67
N HIS A 285 -23.46 6.24 -21.62
CA HIS A 285 -24.90 6.21 -21.36
C HIS A 285 -25.50 7.49 -20.77
N TYR A 286 -24.68 8.38 -20.24
CA TYR A 286 -25.11 9.62 -19.60
C TYR A 286 -24.36 10.84 -20.12
N HIS A 287 -24.08 10.87 -21.43
CA HIS A 287 -23.49 12.01 -22.12
C HIS A 287 -22.13 12.48 -21.54
N GLY A 288 -21.39 11.58 -20.88
CA GLY A 288 -20.10 11.86 -20.25
C GLY A 288 -20.17 12.18 -18.76
N ASP A 289 -21.37 12.28 -18.16
CA ASP A 289 -21.52 12.66 -16.74
C ASP A 289 -20.77 11.70 -15.79
N TYR A 290 -20.66 10.43 -16.17
CA TYR A 290 -19.97 9.40 -15.38
C TYR A 290 -18.68 8.89 -16.04
N ALA A 291 -18.05 9.71 -16.86
CA ALA A 291 -16.77 9.35 -17.47
C ALA A 291 -15.67 9.19 -16.41
N GLY A 292 -14.69 8.35 -16.68
CA GLY A 292 -13.47 8.23 -15.91
C GLY A 292 -12.59 9.48 -16.00
N MET A 293 -11.50 9.50 -15.27
CA MET A 293 -10.62 10.67 -15.21
C MET A 293 -9.96 10.97 -16.55
N ALA A 294 -9.56 9.94 -17.32
CA ALA A 294 -8.90 10.01 -18.63
C ALA A 294 -9.74 9.35 -19.73
N PRO A 295 -10.87 9.94 -20.16
CA PRO A 295 -11.83 9.27 -21.04
C PRO A 295 -11.32 9.01 -22.47
N GLU A 296 -10.26 9.66 -22.92
CA GLU A 296 -9.62 9.41 -24.23
C GLU A 296 -8.36 8.55 -24.15
N ALA A 297 -7.99 8.04 -22.96
CA ALA A 297 -6.90 7.09 -22.83
C ALA A 297 -7.28 5.70 -23.35
N ASP A 298 -6.31 5.00 -23.93
CA ASP A 298 -6.43 3.59 -24.30
C ASP A 298 -6.29 2.69 -23.04
N LEU A 299 -6.77 1.45 -23.13
CA LEU A 299 -6.78 0.50 -22.01
C LEU A 299 -6.07 -0.80 -22.37
N TYR A 300 -5.11 -1.22 -21.54
CA TYR A 300 -4.61 -2.59 -21.49
C TYR A 300 -5.12 -3.25 -20.21
N PHE A 301 -5.88 -4.32 -20.33
CA PHE A 301 -6.45 -5.01 -19.17
C PHE A 301 -5.83 -6.39 -18.98
N ILE A 302 -5.39 -6.68 -17.73
CA ILE A 302 -4.86 -7.98 -17.33
C ILE A 302 -5.84 -8.60 -16.34
N CYS A 303 -6.53 -9.66 -16.76
CA CYS A 303 -7.46 -10.40 -15.92
C CYS A 303 -6.67 -11.34 -14.98
N LEU A 304 -6.70 -11.02 -13.68
CA LEU A 304 -6.11 -11.81 -12.62
C LEU A 304 -7.16 -12.62 -11.84
N GLY A 305 -8.47 -12.29 -12.00
CA GLY A 305 -9.56 -12.97 -11.30
C GLY A 305 -9.74 -14.40 -11.76
N ASP A 306 -9.70 -15.35 -10.81
CA ASP A 306 -10.03 -16.75 -11.06
C ASP A 306 -11.55 -17.00 -11.08
N SER A 307 -11.96 -18.26 -11.25
CA SER A 307 -13.37 -18.69 -11.22
C SER A 307 -14.02 -18.63 -9.82
N SER A 308 -13.23 -18.42 -8.77
CA SER A 308 -13.63 -18.47 -7.36
C SER A 308 -13.56 -17.10 -6.66
N SER A 309 -13.45 -16.02 -7.41
CA SER A 309 -13.35 -14.64 -6.88
C SER A 309 -12.04 -14.32 -6.15
N TYR A 310 -10.95 -15.04 -6.43
CA TYR A 310 -9.61 -14.69 -5.99
C TYR A 310 -8.82 -14.03 -7.12
N LEU A 311 -7.80 -13.24 -6.76
CA LEU A 311 -6.83 -12.73 -7.71
C LEU A 311 -5.60 -13.65 -7.67
N GLU A 312 -5.16 -14.10 -8.84
CA GLU A 312 -3.84 -14.69 -9.02
C GLU A 312 -2.76 -13.61 -9.00
N ASP A 313 -1.51 -14.00 -8.76
CA ASP A 313 -0.40 -13.06 -8.78
C ASP A 313 -0.09 -12.61 -10.21
N ILE A 314 0.30 -11.34 -10.36
CA ILE A 314 0.78 -10.81 -11.62
C ILE A 314 2.26 -11.19 -11.83
N THR A 315 2.62 -11.62 -13.03
CA THR A 315 4.02 -11.93 -13.38
C THR A 315 4.77 -10.74 -13.97
N ASP A 316 6.11 -10.80 -13.99
CA ASP A 316 6.92 -9.81 -14.70
C ASP A 316 6.63 -9.85 -16.21
N GLY A 317 6.32 -11.03 -16.77
CA GLY A 317 5.93 -11.21 -18.17
C GLY A 317 4.61 -10.52 -18.51
N ASP A 318 3.64 -10.50 -17.60
CA ASP A 318 2.39 -9.74 -17.77
C ASP A 318 2.66 -8.24 -17.89
N ILE A 319 3.50 -7.72 -16.99
CA ILE A 319 3.88 -6.29 -16.97
C ILE A 319 4.68 -5.94 -18.23
N GLU A 320 5.64 -6.77 -18.62
CA GLU A 320 6.45 -6.58 -19.84
C GLU A 320 5.58 -6.52 -21.09
N ARG A 321 4.59 -7.41 -21.23
CA ARG A 321 3.65 -7.41 -22.37
C ARG A 321 2.82 -6.13 -22.42
N ALA A 322 2.29 -5.68 -21.29
CA ALA A 322 1.50 -4.46 -21.21
C ALA A 322 2.35 -3.21 -21.49
N TYR A 323 3.58 -3.16 -20.97
CA TYR A 323 4.54 -2.10 -21.26
C TYR A 323 4.91 -2.05 -22.75
N ALA A 324 5.19 -3.21 -23.36
CA ALA A 324 5.51 -3.33 -24.79
C ALA A 324 4.35 -2.91 -25.71
N ALA A 325 3.11 -3.08 -25.25
CA ALA A 325 1.90 -2.61 -25.94
C ALA A 325 1.71 -1.07 -25.87
N GLY A 326 2.48 -0.38 -25.04
CA GLY A 326 2.43 1.08 -24.90
C GLY A 326 1.89 1.58 -23.56
N GLY A 327 1.58 0.70 -22.62
CA GLY A 327 1.14 1.08 -21.28
C GLY A 327 2.21 1.85 -20.51
N ARG A 328 1.82 2.94 -19.84
CA ARG A 328 2.74 3.82 -19.09
C ARG A 328 2.25 4.18 -17.70
N VAL A 329 0.98 3.95 -17.41
CA VAL A 329 0.38 4.11 -16.08
C VAL A 329 -0.31 2.80 -15.76
N MET A 330 0.09 2.13 -14.69
CA MET A 330 -0.47 0.83 -14.30
C MET A 330 -1.16 0.94 -12.95
N ASN A 331 -2.46 0.66 -12.95
CA ASN A 331 -3.29 0.62 -11.76
C ASN A 331 -3.44 -0.79 -11.24
N ASN A 332 -3.18 -0.94 -9.94
CA ASN A 332 -3.35 -2.17 -9.18
C ASN A 332 -4.26 -1.86 -7.98
N SER A 333 -5.57 -2.12 -8.15
CA SER A 333 -6.57 -1.87 -7.12
C SER A 333 -6.72 -3.04 -6.15
N TRP A 334 -5.61 -3.64 -5.80
CA TRP A 334 -5.50 -4.80 -4.91
C TRP A 334 -4.21 -4.72 -4.09
N GLY A 335 -4.11 -5.58 -3.10
CA GLY A 335 -2.93 -5.74 -2.28
C GLY A 335 -3.11 -6.85 -1.27
N SER A 336 -1.99 -7.33 -0.74
CA SER A 336 -1.96 -8.37 0.28
C SER A 336 -2.28 -7.75 1.63
N SER A 337 -3.44 -8.06 2.21
CA SER A 337 -3.75 -7.60 3.56
C SER A 337 -2.97 -8.39 4.60
N SER A 338 -2.24 -7.71 5.45
CA SER A 338 -1.54 -8.33 6.57
C SER A 338 -2.08 -7.78 7.90
N TRP A 339 -2.92 -8.53 8.55
CA TRP A 339 -3.53 -8.20 9.83
C TRP A 339 -2.53 -7.92 10.98
N ASN A 340 -1.22 -8.24 10.82
CA ASN A 340 -0.22 -8.09 11.88
C ASN A 340 1.18 -7.69 11.38
N TYR A 341 1.40 -7.51 10.08
CA TYR A 341 2.73 -7.28 9.51
C TYR A 341 2.74 -6.19 8.42
N GLY A 342 1.73 -5.32 8.39
CA GLY A 342 1.64 -4.21 7.46
C GLY A 342 2.85 -3.30 7.53
N GLY A 343 3.18 -2.69 6.43
CA GLY A 343 4.22 -1.68 6.37
C GLY A 343 5.65 -2.19 6.18
N GLU A 344 5.92 -3.50 6.15
CA GLU A 344 7.29 -4.02 5.94
C GLU A 344 7.71 -3.98 4.47
N TYR A 345 8.95 -3.51 4.22
CA TYR A 345 9.60 -3.63 2.92
C TYR A 345 10.06 -5.08 2.72
N ASN A 346 9.29 -5.87 2.00
CA ASN A 346 9.49 -7.29 1.76
C ASN A 346 9.97 -7.58 0.32
N ALA A 347 10.00 -8.85 -0.07
CA ALA A 347 10.43 -9.27 -1.40
C ALA A 347 9.50 -8.76 -2.52
N GLU A 348 8.18 -8.63 -2.27
CA GLU A 348 7.25 -8.06 -3.23
C GLU A 348 7.52 -6.57 -3.46
N ALA A 349 7.70 -5.78 -2.38
CA ALA A 349 8.05 -4.38 -2.49
C ALA A 349 9.39 -4.19 -3.22
N GLN A 350 10.39 -5.04 -2.95
CA GLN A 350 11.67 -5.03 -3.68
C GLN A 350 11.49 -5.37 -5.16
N ARG A 351 10.64 -6.32 -5.49
CA ARG A 351 10.32 -6.71 -6.88
C ARG A 351 9.73 -5.53 -7.66
N TYR A 352 8.73 -4.83 -7.11
CA TYR A 352 8.12 -3.68 -7.78
C TYR A 352 9.07 -2.48 -7.88
N ASP A 353 9.96 -2.27 -6.92
CA ASP A 353 11.05 -1.30 -7.06
C ASP A 353 12.02 -1.66 -8.19
N THR A 354 12.30 -2.95 -8.37
CA THR A 354 13.14 -3.45 -9.47
C THR A 354 12.46 -3.21 -10.83
N ILE A 355 11.17 -3.50 -10.94
CA ILE A 355 10.36 -3.24 -12.15
C ILE A 355 10.33 -1.75 -12.47
N SER A 356 10.08 -0.89 -11.48
CA SER A 356 10.09 0.57 -11.66
C SER A 356 11.46 1.07 -12.16
N ARG A 357 12.55 0.45 -11.72
CA ARG A 357 13.91 0.79 -12.17
C ARG A 357 14.19 0.29 -13.58
N GLN A 358 13.62 -0.87 -13.95
CA GLN A 358 13.75 -1.46 -15.29
C GLN A 358 12.95 -0.68 -16.34
N TYR A 359 11.78 -0.17 -15.96
CA TYR A 359 10.85 0.60 -16.81
C TYR A 359 10.62 1.99 -16.21
N PRO A 360 11.59 2.92 -16.32
CA PRO A 360 11.55 4.19 -15.60
C PRO A 360 10.43 5.15 -16.05
N ASP A 361 9.80 4.91 -17.19
CA ASP A 361 8.63 5.63 -17.69
C ASP A 361 7.30 4.88 -17.48
N LEU A 362 7.30 3.78 -16.71
CA LEU A 362 6.12 3.08 -16.24
C LEU A 362 5.82 3.47 -14.79
N LEU A 363 4.71 4.15 -14.54
CA LEU A 363 4.25 4.45 -13.20
C LEU A 363 3.36 3.30 -12.70
N LEU A 364 3.82 2.60 -11.66
CA LEU A 364 3.03 1.62 -10.91
C LEU A 364 2.24 2.33 -9.81
N ILE A 365 0.93 2.10 -9.74
CA ILE A 365 0.04 2.68 -8.74
C ILE A 365 -0.62 1.55 -7.97
N PHE A 366 -0.62 1.64 -6.64
CA PHE A 366 -1.25 0.67 -5.75
C PHE A 366 -2.25 1.33 -4.81
N ALA A 367 -3.36 0.65 -4.58
CA ALA A 367 -4.26 0.97 -3.49
C ALA A 367 -3.55 0.76 -2.13
N ALA A 368 -3.74 1.67 -1.18
CA ALA A 368 -3.09 1.60 0.14
C ALA A 368 -3.56 0.41 0.99
N GLY A 369 -4.80 -0.06 0.76
CA GLY A 369 -5.48 -1.09 1.56
C GLY A 369 -6.67 -0.53 2.32
N ASN A 370 -7.53 -1.42 2.85
CA ASN A 370 -8.80 -1.07 3.51
C ASN A 370 -8.87 -1.63 4.95
N GLU A 371 -7.76 -1.61 5.68
CA GLU A 371 -7.63 -2.32 6.96
C GLU A 371 -7.57 -1.40 8.19
N ASN A 372 -7.71 -0.07 8.02
CA ASN A 372 -7.53 0.88 9.13
C ASN A 372 -8.59 0.75 10.23
N CYS A 373 -9.86 0.54 9.89
CA CYS A 373 -10.95 0.40 10.85
C CYS A 373 -10.85 -0.85 11.76
N LYS A 374 -9.90 -1.74 11.50
CA LYS A 374 -9.76 -3.03 12.19
C LYS A 374 -8.54 -3.10 13.10
N ILE A 375 -7.73 -2.06 13.14
CA ILE A 375 -6.45 -2.01 13.86
C ILE A 375 -6.59 -1.03 15.01
N ASP A 376 -6.10 -1.42 16.19
CA ASP A 376 -6.00 -0.55 17.34
C ASP A 376 -5.20 0.70 16.97
N LEU A 377 -5.73 1.89 17.25
CA LEU A 377 -5.21 3.19 16.77
C LEU A 377 -3.75 3.48 17.18
N GLU A 378 -3.18 2.67 18.07
CA GLU A 378 -1.78 2.79 18.48
C GLU A 378 -0.78 2.25 17.43
N ASP A 379 -1.22 1.38 16.49
CA ASP A 379 -0.38 0.77 15.44
C ASP A 379 -0.89 1.17 14.04
N ASN A 380 -0.46 2.31 13.54
CA ASN A 380 -0.83 2.86 12.22
C ASN A 380 -0.29 2.08 10.99
N PHE A 381 0.31 0.89 11.15
CA PHE A 381 0.94 0.12 10.08
C PHE A 381 -0.07 -0.78 9.34
N SER A 382 -1.08 -0.18 8.70
CA SER A 382 -2.15 -0.95 8.04
C SER A 382 -1.99 -1.09 6.51
N LEU A 383 -0.88 -0.60 5.95
CA LEU A 383 -0.61 -0.66 4.51
C LEU A 383 -0.41 -2.10 4.00
N SER A 384 -0.86 -2.36 2.77
CA SER A 384 -0.49 -3.60 2.06
C SER A 384 1.02 -3.68 1.80
N TYR A 385 1.54 -4.87 1.52
CA TYR A 385 2.96 -5.04 1.18
C TYR A 385 3.35 -4.30 -0.11
N GLU A 386 2.46 -4.24 -1.07
CA GLU A 386 2.64 -3.51 -2.32
C GLU A 386 2.61 -2.00 -2.08
N GLY A 387 1.76 -1.56 -1.13
CA GLY A 387 1.60 -0.15 -0.75
C GLY A 387 2.83 0.47 -0.08
N VAL A 388 3.82 -0.31 0.38
CA VAL A 388 5.06 0.22 0.97
C VAL A 388 6.21 0.35 -0.02
N THR A 389 6.01 -0.04 -1.27
CA THR A 389 7.01 0.10 -2.33
C THR A 389 7.44 1.56 -2.49
N LYS A 390 8.75 1.84 -2.59
CA LYS A 390 9.29 3.20 -2.64
C LYS A 390 8.91 3.93 -3.93
N ASN A 391 9.16 3.25 -5.07
CA ASN A 391 9.06 3.86 -6.39
C ASN A 391 7.63 3.94 -6.92
N CYS A 392 6.72 3.11 -6.40
CA CYS A 392 5.31 3.15 -6.76
C CYS A 392 4.59 4.36 -6.15
N LEU A 393 3.45 4.71 -6.70
CA LEU A 393 2.52 5.68 -6.14
C LEU A 393 1.45 4.93 -5.33
N THR A 394 1.41 5.14 -4.03
CA THR A 394 0.43 4.51 -3.14
C THR A 394 -0.69 5.48 -2.83
N VAL A 395 -1.93 5.05 -3.05
CA VAL A 395 -3.12 5.90 -2.99
C VAL A 395 -4.05 5.49 -1.87
N GLY A 396 -4.25 6.38 -0.90
CA GLY A 396 -5.27 6.26 0.14
C GLY A 396 -6.62 6.81 -0.31
N ALA A 397 -7.67 6.49 0.44
CA ALA A 397 -9.04 6.93 0.18
C ALA A 397 -9.44 8.08 1.09
N SER A 398 -9.96 9.15 0.49
CA SER A 398 -10.68 10.21 1.19
C SER A 398 -12.19 10.03 1.04
N GLU A 399 -12.97 10.74 1.88
CA GLU A 399 -14.39 10.89 1.67
C GLU A 399 -14.69 11.59 0.35
N ASN A 400 -15.80 11.20 -0.28
CA ASN A 400 -16.37 11.90 -1.42
C ASN A 400 -17.47 12.86 -0.95
N TYR A 401 -17.79 13.87 -1.77
CA TYR A 401 -18.87 14.80 -1.47
C TYR A 401 -20.20 14.28 -2.02
N ARG A 402 -20.98 13.59 -1.16
CA ARG A 402 -22.31 13.02 -1.48
C ARG A 402 -23.33 13.31 -0.37
N PRO A 403 -23.74 14.57 -0.17
CA PRO A 403 -24.64 14.95 0.92
C PRO A 403 -26.03 14.30 0.84
N GLU A 404 -26.42 13.80 -0.34
CA GLU A 404 -27.67 13.10 -0.57
C GLU A 404 -27.67 11.62 -0.14
N LEU A 405 -26.50 11.02 -0.01
CA LEU A 405 -26.35 9.64 0.42
C LEU A 405 -26.03 9.61 1.90
N SER A 406 -27.09 9.49 2.72
CA SER A 406 -26.96 9.56 4.16
C SER A 406 -26.45 8.25 4.79
N TYR A 407 -25.70 8.39 5.85
CA TYR A 407 -25.48 7.61 7.08
C TYR A 407 -25.70 6.07 7.14
N TYR A 408 -26.48 5.45 6.27
CA TYR A 408 -26.97 4.08 6.43
C TYR A 408 -26.02 2.97 6.00
N TYR A 409 -24.95 3.27 5.29
CA TYR A 409 -24.17 2.25 4.57
C TYR A 409 -23.08 1.59 5.42
N TYR A 410 -22.46 2.32 6.33
CA TYR A 410 -21.37 1.77 7.14
C TYR A 410 -21.82 0.69 8.14
N GLY A 411 -23.02 0.81 8.68
CA GLY A 411 -23.60 -0.22 9.55
C GLY A 411 -23.91 -1.55 8.86
N MET A 412 -23.98 -1.59 7.53
CA MET A 412 -24.24 -2.83 6.78
C MET A 412 -22.97 -3.62 6.42
N LEU A 413 -21.79 -2.97 6.44
CA LEU A 413 -20.54 -3.60 6.01
C LEU A 413 -19.74 -4.20 7.15
N PHE A 414 -19.99 -3.76 8.36
CA PHE A 414 -19.21 -4.13 9.53
C PHE A 414 -20.13 -4.54 10.66
N ASP A 415 -20.76 -5.71 10.54
CA ASP A 415 -21.65 -6.29 11.57
C ASP A 415 -21.01 -6.44 12.97
N ASP A 416 -19.71 -6.23 13.10
CA ASP A 416 -18.92 -6.42 14.33
C ASP A 416 -18.27 -5.12 14.87
N ILE A 417 -18.60 -3.93 14.35
CA ILE A 417 -18.08 -2.66 14.89
C ILE A 417 -19.00 -2.20 16.03
N ASP A 418 -18.38 -1.92 17.18
CA ASP A 418 -19.06 -1.24 18.30
C ASP A 418 -19.42 0.17 17.86
N ILE A 419 -20.70 0.35 17.48
CA ILE A 419 -21.25 1.60 16.95
C ILE A 419 -21.25 2.75 17.98
N ASP A 420 -20.82 2.51 19.20
CA ASP A 420 -20.70 3.51 20.25
C ASP A 420 -19.32 4.19 20.29
N ASP A 421 -18.35 3.76 19.43
CA ASP A 421 -17.04 4.43 19.32
C ASP A 421 -17.12 5.62 18.35
N PRO A 422 -16.97 6.86 18.82
CA PRO A 422 -17.06 8.07 17.99
C PRO A 422 -16.00 8.16 16.89
N TYR A 423 -14.94 7.33 16.90
CA TYR A 423 -13.92 7.28 15.87
C TYR A 423 -14.30 6.45 14.63
N PHE A 424 -15.40 5.71 14.68
CA PHE A 424 -15.90 4.88 13.58
C PHE A 424 -17.06 5.49 12.80
N TYR A 425 -17.49 6.70 13.15
CA TYR A 425 -18.50 7.41 12.38
C TYR A 425 -17.85 8.21 11.28
N ASP A 426 -17.83 7.65 10.07
CA ASP A 426 -17.65 8.45 8.86
C ASP A 426 -18.88 9.35 8.72
N GLN A 427 -18.68 10.61 9.04
CA GLN A 427 -19.65 11.63 8.70
C GLN A 427 -19.47 11.92 7.21
N PRO A 428 -20.49 11.75 6.36
CA PRO A 428 -20.42 12.31 5.02
C PRO A 428 -20.08 13.80 5.18
N ALA A 429 -19.13 14.30 4.37
CA ALA A 429 -18.67 15.67 4.46
C ALA A 429 -19.89 16.61 4.59
N GLU A 430 -20.09 17.20 5.78
CA GLU A 430 -21.23 18.05 6.06
C GLU A 430 -21.36 19.12 4.96
N PRO A 431 -22.53 19.32 4.38
CA PRO A 431 -22.73 20.25 3.26
C PRO A 431 -22.31 21.69 3.58
N ASN A 432 -22.21 22.02 4.86
CA ASN A 432 -21.88 23.36 5.35
C ASN A 432 -20.38 23.58 5.58
N ASN A 433 -19.55 22.52 5.59
CA ASN A 433 -18.10 22.64 5.78
C ASN A 433 -17.35 22.21 4.53
N LYS A 434 -17.49 22.98 3.44
CA LYS A 434 -16.91 22.74 2.11
C LYS A 434 -15.36 22.73 2.08
N THR A 435 -14.70 22.97 3.21
CA THR A 435 -13.26 23.11 3.31
C THR A 435 -12.59 21.95 4.05
N GLN A 436 -13.34 21.10 4.73
CA GLN A 436 -12.79 19.98 5.49
C GLN A 436 -13.30 18.67 4.90
N GLN A 437 -12.43 18.02 4.13
CA GLN A 437 -12.63 16.69 3.60
C GLN A 437 -11.86 15.71 4.49
N GLY A 438 -12.52 14.65 4.97
CA GLY A 438 -11.92 13.64 5.82
C GLY A 438 -11.33 12.47 5.05
N MET A 439 -10.67 11.59 5.76
CA MET A 439 -10.24 10.29 5.26
C MET A 439 -11.39 9.30 5.36
N ALA A 440 -11.51 8.38 4.41
CA ALA A 440 -12.36 7.21 4.59
C ALA A 440 -11.80 6.36 5.75
N CYS A 441 -12.66 5.95 6.69
CA CYS A 441 -12.24 5.26 7.92
C CYS A 441 -11.44 3.97 7.63
N PHE A 442 -11.79 3.26 6.57
CA PHE A 442 -11.12 2.03 6.16
C PHE A 442 -9.75 2.26 5.52
N SER A 443 -9.45 3.48 5.05
CA SER A 443 -8.20 3.74 4.30
C SER A 443 -6.98 3.40 5.14
N SER A 444 -6.18 2.46 4.68
CA SER A 444 -4.94 2.07 5.34
C SER A 444 -3.98 3.24 5.48
N ARG A 445 -3.28 3.31 6.61
CA ARG A 445 -2.37 4.38 7.02
C ARG A 445 -0.97 3.84 7.26
N GLY A 446 0.03 4.71 6.99
CA GLY A 446 1.42 4.47 7.32
C GLY A 446 1.77 4.74 8.80
N PRO A 447 3.04 4.92 9.08
CA PRO A 447 4.17 4.88 8.13
C PRO A 447 4.46 3.48 7.60
N ALA A 448 5.31 3.38 6.57
CA ALA A 448 6.05 2.14 6.36
C ALA A 448 6.93 1.87 7.58
N LYS A 449 7.30 0.60 7.84
CA LYS A 449 8.05 0.25 9.07
C LYS A 449 9.44 0.88 9.17
N ASP A 450 10.01 1.29 8.04
CA ASP A 450 11.25 2.05 7.98
C ASP A 450 11.06 3.57 8.18
N GLY A 451 9.85 4.02 8.48
CA GLY A 451 9.50 5.40 8.78
C GLY A 451 9.10 6.25 7.58
N ARG A 452 9.15 5.71 6.34
CA ARG A 452 8.72 6.45 5.14
C ARG A 452 7.25 6.82 5.20
N ALA A 453 6.95 8.03 4.72
CA ALA A 453 5.57 8.50 4.61
C ALA A 453 4.84 7.71 3.49
N LYS A 454 3.73 7.07 3.85
CA LYS A 454 2.78 6.41 2.98
C LYS A 454 1.38 6.53 3.60
N PRO A 455 0.29 6.57 2.80
CA PRO A 455 0.29 6.62 1.33
C PRO A 455 1.02 7.86 0.81
N ASP A 456 1.35 7.89 -0.51
CA ASP A 456 1.96 9.08 -1.11
C ASP A 456 0.92 10.21 -1.27
N ILE A 457 -0.33 9.87 -1.61
CA ILE A 457 -1.40 10.81 -1.91
C ILE A 457 -2.76 10.16 -1.65
N VAL A 458 -3.82 10.94 -1.59
CA VAL A 458 -5.18 10.43 -1.46
C VAL A 458 -6.11 10.99 -2.54
N ALA A 459 -7.11 10.19 -2.89
CA ALA A 459 -8.20 10.56 -3.79
C ALA A 459 -9.54 10.05 -3.21
N PRO A 460 -10.70 10.51 -3.70
CA PRO A 460 -11.99 10.01 -3.23
C PRO A 460 -12.09 8.50 -3.39
N GLY A 461 -12.54 7.80 -2.36
CA GLY A 461 -12.71 6.35 -2.33
C GLY A 461 -14.04 5.88 -1.76
N THR A 462 -14.95 6.80 -1.40
CA THR A 462 -16.28 6.46 -0.94
C THR A 462 -17.34 6.82 -1.98
N TRP A 463 -18.35 6.02 -2.12
CA TRP A 463 -19.47 6.24 -3.04
C TRP A 463 -19.05 6.61 -4.49
N ILE A 464 -18.10 5.84 -5.13
CA ILE A 464 -17.59 6.02 -6.49
C ILE A 464 -18.57 5.40 -7.51
N TYR A 465 -19.19 6.13 -8.48
CA TYR A 465 -20.14 5.63 -9.48
C TYR A 465 -19.44 5.38 -10.80
N SER A 466 -19.35 4.13 -11.22
CA SER A 466 -18.60 3.73 -12.41
C SER A 466 -19.24 2.53 -13.10
N THR A 467 -18.64 2.07 -14.19
CA THR A 467 -19.18 1.01 -15.06
C THR A 467 -19.41 -0.30 -14.30
N GLU A 468 -20.54 -0.92 -14.59
CA GLU A 468 -20.97 -2.21 -14.01
C GLU A 468 -20.75 -3.35 -15.03
N SER A 469 -20.22 -4.46 -14.56
CA SER A 469 -19.99 -5.64 -15.39
C SER A 469 -21.30 -6.29 -15.84
N LEU A 470 -21.29 -6.90 -17.02
CA LEU A 470 -22.39 -7.73 -17.51
C LEU A 470 -22.68 -8.93 -16.59
N TYR A 471 -21.67 -9.43 -15.88
CA TYR A 471 -21.76 -10.62 -15.02
C TYR A 471 -21.73 -10.30 -13.53
N ASP A 472 -21.84 -9.03 -13.13
CA ASP A 472 -22.09 -8.68 -11.74
C ASP A 472 -23.45 -9.24 -11.28
N ASP A 473 -23.60 -9.57 -9.99
CA ASP A 473 -24.78 -10.21 -9.41
C ASP A 473 -26.10 -9.50 -9.77
N SER A 474 -26.09 -8.19 -9.98
CA SER A 474 -27.25 -7.41 -10.36
C SER A 474 -27.67 -7.62 -11.82
N ASN A 475 -26.73 -7.93 -12.70
CA ASN A 475 -26.94 -8.12 -14.15
C ASN A 475 -27.16 -9.58 -14.54
N ASP A 476 -26.45 -10.52 -13.92
CA ASP A 476 -26.61 -11.97 -14.14
C ASP A 476 -26.60 -12.37 -15.64
N GLY A 477 -25.67 -11.78 -16.41
CA GLY A 477 -25.53 -12.02 -17.85
C GLY A 477 -26.51 -11.26 -18.75
N GLU A 478 -27.45 -10.50 -18.17
CA GLU A 478 -28.33 -9.57 -18.89
C GLU A 478 -28.13 -8.17 -18.35
N ARG A 479 -27.67 -7.22 -19.18
CA ARG A 479 -27.38 -5.86 -18.75
C ARG A 479 -28.65 -5.13 -18.31
N LYS A 480 -28.83 -4.99 -17.00
CA LYS A 480 -29.93 -4.28 -16.34
C LYS A 480 -29.49 -2.89 -15.88
N SER A 481 -28.24 -2.75 -15.53
CA SER A 481 -27.59 -1.49 -15.18
C SER A 481 -26.27 -1.34 -15.92
N TYR A 482 -25.89 -0.10 -16.19
CA TYR A 482 -24.62 0.23 -16.82
C TYR A 482 -23.59 0.74 -15.83
N TYR A 483 -24.03 1.22 -14.68
CA TYR A 483 -23.18 1.79 -13.65
C TYR A 483 -23.68 1.38 -12.28
N THR A 484 -22.75 1.21 -11.40
CA THR A 484 -23.01 0.87 -10.01
C THR A 484 -22.13 1.69 -9.09
N TYR A 485 -22.46 1.66 -7.84
CA TYR A 485 -21.71 2.27 -6.79
C TYR A 485 -20.81 1.27 -6.10
N LYS A 486 -19.52 1.61 -5.83
CA LYS A 486 -18.59 0.81 -5.03
C LYS A 486 -17.67 1.73 -4.19
N PHE A 487 -16.88 1.25 -3.19
CA PHE A 487 -15.94 2.04 -2.39
C PHE A 487 -14.72 1.22 -1.95
N GLY A 488 -13.67 1.90 -1.57
CA GLY A 488 -12.37 1.34 -1.23
C GLY A 488 -11.21 2.22 -1.71
N THR A 489 -10.03 1.99 -1.20
CA THR A 489 -8.80 2.52 -1.81
C THR A 489 -8.61 2.01 -3.23
N SER A 490 -9.27 0.90 -3.56
CA SER A 490 -9.39 0.34 -4.91
C SER A 490 -10.05 1.28 -5.91
N MET A 491 -10.80 2.30 -5.45
CA MET A 491 -11.40 3.32 -6.32
C MET A 491 -10.62 4.61 -6.34
N ALA A 492 -10.02 5.00 -5.24
CA ALA A 492 -9.09 6.12 -5.18
C ALA A 492 -7.90 5.91 -6.13
N SER A 493 -7.41 4.68 -6.22
CA SER A 493 -6.29 4.28 -7.07
C SER A 493 -6.55 4.52 -8.57
N PRO A 494 -7.63 4.01 -9.21
CA PRO A 494 -7.89 4.22 -10.63
C PRO A 494 -8.24 5.68 -10.98
N LEU A 495 -8.89 6.43 -10.07
CA LEU A 495 -9.08 7.86 -10.26
C LEU A 495 -7.72 8.57 -10.36
N THR A 496 -6.77 8.20 -9.50
CA THR A 496 -5.42 8.74 -9.55
C THR A 496 -4.67 8.27 -10.81
N ALA A 497 -4.88 7.04 -11.25
CA ALA A 497 -4.27 6.51 -12.47
C ALA A 497 -4.74 7.26 -13.72
N GLY A 498 -6.03 7.56 -13.84
CA GLY A 498 -6.54 8.40 -14.93
C GLY A 498 -5.95 9.82 -14.86
N ALA A 499 -5.91 10.44 -13.68
CA ALA A 499 -5.27 11.74 -13.53
C ALA A 499 -3.77 11.72 -13.93
N CYS A 500 -3.05 10.63 -13.63
CA CYS A 500 -1.67 10.46 -14.09
C CYS A 500 -1.58 10.29 -15.63
N ALA A 501 -2.57 9.66 -16.28
CA ALA A 501 -2.62 9.59 -17.74
C ALA A 501 -2.80 10.98 -18.38
N ASP A 502 -3.61 11.85 -17.79
CA ASP A 502 -3.73 13.25 -18.20
C ASP A 502 -2.42 14.03 -18.04
N ILE A 503 -1.70 13.78 -16.93
CA ILE A 503 -0.37 14.38 -16.71
C ILE A 503 0.62 13.88 -17.77
N VAL A 504 0.62 12.61 -18.13
CA VAL A 504 1.49 12.07 -19.20
C VAL A 504 1.18 12.76 -20.53
N GLN A 505 -0.09 12.95 -20.88
CA GLN A 505 -0.48 13.72 -22.08
C GLN A 505 0.05 15.15 -21.99
N PHE A 506 -0.18 15.85 -20.89
CA PHE A 506 0.31 17.22 -20.68
C PHE A 506 1.84 17.32 -20.82
N LEU A 507 2.59 16.42 -20.22
CA LEU A 507 4.04 16.39 -20.32
C LEU A 507 4.51 16.16 -21.75
N LYS A 508 3.86 15.29 -22.50
CA LYS A 508 4.16 15.06 -23.93
C LYS A 508 3.81 16.26 -24.80
N GLU A 509 2.59 16.79 -24.66
CA GLU A 509 2.05 17.79 -25.59
C GLU A 509 2.50 19.22 -25.23
N ALA A 510 2.39 19.64 -23.97
CA ALA A 510 2.74 20.98 -23.53
C ALA A 510 4.23 21.14 -23.19
N LYS A 511 4.80 20.18 -22.47
CA LYS A 511 6.20 20.25 -21.99
C LYS A 511 7.19 19.55 -22.90
N LYS A 512 6.73 18.83 -23.96
CA LYS A 512 7.54 18.22 -25.03
C LYS A 512 8.44 17.07 -24.60
N PHE A 513 8.12 16.40 -23.51
CA PHE A 513 8.79 15.15 -23.13
C PHE A 513 8.36 14.03 -24.10
N SER A 514 9.28 13.29 -24.66
CA SER A 514 8.95 12.14 -25.52
C SER A 514 8.50 10.93 -24.72
N SER A 515 9.10 10.73 -23.54
CA SER A 515 8.81 9.65 -22.58
C SER A 515 9.08 10.19 -21.18
N PRO A 516 8.12 10.87 -20.55
CA PRO A 516 8.30 11.39 -19.19
C PRO A 516 8.48 10.23 -18.21
N SER A 517 9.42 10.36 -17.28
CA SER A 517 9.64 9.33 -16.26
C SER A 517 8.45 9.23 -15.27
N SER A 518 8.29 8.06 -14.67
CA SER A 518 7.33 7.86 -13.57
C SER A 518 7.57 8.82 -12.41
N ALA A 519 8.83 9.13 -12.11
CA ALA A 519 9.22 10.13 -11.12
C ALA A 519 8.72 11.53 -11.49
N LEU A 520 8.74 11.91 -12.78
CA LEU A 520 8.23 13.21 -13.23
C LEU A 520 6.71 13.29 -13.11
N VAL A 521 5.99 12.22 -13.46
CA VAL A 521 4.54 12.16 -13.29
C VAL A 521 4.16 12.27 -11.81
N LYS A 522 4.87 11.56 -10.92
CA LYS A 522 4.70 11.68 -9.45
C LYS A 522 4.98 13.12 -8.98
N ALA A 523 6.08 13.73 -9.41
CA ALA A 523 6.47 15.07 -8.99
C ALA A 523 5.39 16.10 -9.38
N VAL A 524 4.85 16.04 -10.60
CA VAL A 524 3.78 16.94 -11.07
C VAL A 524 2.48 16.72 -10.28
N LEU A 525 2.07 15.46 -10.07
CA LEU A 525 0.87 15.14 -9.30
C LEU A 525 0.96 15.66 -7.85
N ILE A 526 2.07 15.37 -7.17
CA ILE A 526 2.30 15.74 -5.77
C ILE A 526 2.45 17.27 -5.62
N ASN A 527 3.08 17.94 -6.59
CA ASN A 527 3.27 19.38 -6.52
C ASN A 527 1.94 20.15 -6.47
N GLY A 528 0.92 19.69 -7.18
CA GLY A 528 -0.42 20.27 -7.17
C GLY A 528 -1.36 19.74 -6.09
N ALA A 529 -0.91 18.80 -5.25
CA ALA A 529 -1.74 18.22 -4.21
C ALA A 529 -2.16 19.26 -3.17
N ARG A 530 -3.45 19.26 -2.82
CA ARG A 530 -4.01 20.22 -1.85
C ARG A 530 -4.06 19.65 -0.44
N SER A 531 -3.95 20.53 0.54
CA SER A 531 -4.21 20.19 1.95
C SER A 531 -5.69 19.83 2.15
N MET A 532 -5.93 18.89 3.04
CA MET A 532 -7.27 18.53 3.54
C MET A 532 -7.57 19.19 4.90
N GLY A 533 -6.72 20.08 5.39
CA GLY A 533 -6.85 20.66 6.72
C GLY A 533 -6.64 19.63 7.83
N ASN A 534 -7.42 19.73 8.91
CA ASN A 534 -7.34 18.80 10.04
C ASN A 534 -8.24 17.55 9.89
N GLY A 535 -8.86 17.36 8.73
CA GLY A 535 -9.85 16.30 8.51
C GLY A 535 -11.29 16.74 8.83
N GLN A 536 -12.18 15.76 9.03
CA GLN A 536 -13.63 16.00 9.14
C GLN A 536 -14.13 16.21 10.60
N PHE A 537 -13.30 15.99 11.61
CA PHE A 537 -13.71 16.07 13.00
C PHE A 537 -13.45 17.45 13.62
N ASP A 538 -14.48 18.11 14.13
CA ASP A 538 -14.38 19.48 14.68
C ASP A 538 -13.46 19.59 15.91
N ASN A 539 -13.29 18.52 16.68
CA ASN A 539 -12.61 18.53 17.97
C ASN A 539 -11.38 17.62 18.05
N ALA A 540 -11.00 16.97 16.94
CA ALA A 540 -9.85 16.07 16.88
C ALA A 540 -9.07 16.31 15.57
N VAL A 541 -7.75 16.19 15.65
CA VAL A 541 -6.89 16.24 14.46
C VAL A 541 -6.86 14.86 13.87
N GLU A 542 -7.63 14.63 12.79
CA GLU A 542 -7.59 13.40 12.01
C GLU A 542 -6.34 13.35 11.12
N ILE A 543 -5.99 14.49 10.52
CA ILE A 543 -4.88 14.63 9.57
C ILE A 543 -3.83 15.53 10.19
N PRO A 544 -2.59 15.08 10.37
CA PRO A 544 -1.48 15.92 10.82
C PRO A 544 -1.26 17.12 9.88
N GLY A 545 -0.95 18.29 10.44
CA GLY A 545 -0.75 19.52 9.65
C GLY A 545 0.54 19.53 8.82
N GLU A 546 1.48 18.63 9.10
CA GLU A 546 2.73 18.50 8.35
C GLU A 546 2.52 17.61 7.12
N THR A 547 3.21 17.91 6.00
CA THR A 547 3.21 17.07 4.79
C THR A 547 4.66 16.80 4.35
N PRO A 548 4.99 15.56 3.92
CA PRO A 548 4.12 14.40 3.94
C PRO A 548 3.84 13.90 5.37
N ASN A 549 2.71 13.22 5.53
CA ASN A 549 2.36 12.54 6.78
C ASN A 549 1.84 11.11 6.50
N HIS A 550 1.61 10.36 7.58
CA HIS A 550 1.26 8.94 7.49
C HIS A 550 -0.23 8.67 7.24
N VAL A 551 -1.05 9.70 7.14
CA VAL A 551 -2.51 9.61 6.96
C VAL A 551 -2.91 9.88 5.53
N ASN A 552 -2.50 11.02 4.96
CA ASN A 552 -2.86 11.44 3.61
C ASN A 552 -1.65 11.76 2.71
N GLY A 553 -0.45 11.42 3.12
CA GLY A 553 0.78 11.67 2.37
C GLY A 553 1.00 13.16 2.11
N PHE A 554 1.17 13.52 0.83
CA PHE A 554 1.31 14.91 0.41
C PHE A 554 -0.02 15.66 0.28
N GLY A 555 -1.15 15.00 0.50
CA GLY A 555 -2.49 15.60 0.45
C GLY A 555 -3.40 14.95 -0.59
N HIS A 556 -4.46 15.67 -0.96
CA HIS A 556 -5.47 15.20 -1.89
C HIS A 556 -5.12 15.60 -3.34
N VAL A 557 -5.34 14.68 -4.28
CA VAL A 557 -5.15 14.95 -5.71
C VAL A 557 -5.96 16.18 -6.15
N ASN A 558 -5.30 17.08 -6.88
CA ASN A 558 -5.90 18.22 -7.53
C ASN A 558 -5.28 18.40 -8.91
N LEU A 559 -5.84 17.71 -9.90
CA LEU A 559 -5.25 17.62 -11.23
C LEU A 559 -5.12 19.00 -11.91
N TYR A 560 -6.14 19.84 -11.80
CA TYR A 560 -6.07 21.16 -12.43
C TYR A 560 -4.92 22.00 -11.91
N GLU A 561 -4.69 22.01 -10.59
CA GLU A 561 -3.57 22.73 -9.98
C GLU A 561 -2.21 22.11 -10.33
N SER A 562 -2.18 20.77 -10.53
CA SER A 562 -0.97 20.08 -11.00
C SER A 562 -0.55 20.51 -12.41
N LEU A 563 -1.52 20.80 -13.29
CA LEU A 563 -1.24 21.21 -14.68
C LEU A 563 -1.20 22.73 -14.87
N ASN A 564 -1.99 23.48 -14.10
CA ASN A 564 -2.21 24.91 -14.21
C ASN A 564 -2.18 25.55 -12.81
N PRO A 565 -1.01 25.74 -12.24
CA PRO A 565 -0.90 26.31 -10.90
C PRO A 565 -1.57 27.68 -10.83
N SER A 566 -2.28 27.94 -9.75
CA SER A 566 -3.00 29.20 -9.51
C SER A 566 -2.08 30.41 -9.35
N CYS A 567 -0.79 30.16 -9.15
CA CYS A 567 0.24 31.18 -8.94
C CYS A 567 1.47 30.88 -9.81
N GLY A 568 1.80 31.76 -10.74
CA GLY A 568 2.97 31.64 -11.61
C GLY A 568 2.87 30.52 -12.66
N GLU A 569 4.03 30.11 -13.17
CA GLU A 569 4.14 29.05 -14.17
C GLU A 569 4.55 27.71 -13.53
N LEU A 570 4.40 26.65 -14.31
CA LEU A 570 4.88 25.31 -13.97
C LEU A 570 6.17 25.01 -14.72
N PHE A 571 7.27 24.92 -13.98
CA PHE A 571 8.55 24.41 -14.49
C PHE A 571 8.68 22.93 -14.18
N VAL A 572 9.10 22.14 -15.15
CA VAL A 572 9.36 20.70 -15.00
C VAL A 572 10.66 20.32 -15.73
N THR A 573 11.47 19.49 -15.10
CA THR A 573 12.71 18.99 -15.68
C THR A 573 13.10 17.63 -15.10
N GLU A 574 13.96 16.94 -15.83
CA GLU A 574 14.66 15.75 -15.36
C GLU A 574 16.17 16.01 -15.35
N GLY A 575 16.87 15.43 -14.41
CA GLY A 575 18.30 15.60 -14.25
C GLY A 575 18.97 14.39 -13.62
N VAL A 576 20.26 14.49 -13.38
CA VAL A 576 21.08 13.42 -12.77
C VAL A 576 22.02 14.04 -11.75
N ILE A 577 22.10 13.43 -10.57
CA ILE A 577 23.17 13.67 -9.60
C ILE A 577 24.20 12.53 -9.75
N GLU A 578 25.42 12.89 -10.06
CA GLU A 578 26.49 11.93 -10.42
C GLU A 578 27.06 11.20 -9.20
N GLU A 579 27.22 11.90 -8.08
CA GLU A 579 27.83 11.37 -6.86
C GLU A 579 27.42 12.16 -5.60
N THR A 580 27.63 11.58 -4.44
CA THR A 580 27.43 12.21 -3.13
C THR A 580 28.14 13.60 -3.06
N GLY A 581 27.42 14.60 -2.54
CA GLY A 581 27.91 15.98 -2.38
C GLY A 581 27.84 16.82 -3.64
N LYS A 582 27.39 16.31 -4.78
CA LYS A 582 27.09 17.10 -5.99
C LYS A 582 25.68 17.69 -5.92
N SER A 583 25.47 18.79 -6.60
CA SER A 583 24.18 19.46 -6.71
C SER A 583 23.98 20.11 -8.06
N VAL A 584 22.71 20.33 -8.40
CA VAL A 584 22.26 21.11 -9.56
C VAL A 584 21.30 22.19 -9.03
N SER A 585 21.46 23.44 -9.50
CA SER A 585 20.62 24.57 -9.12
C SER A 585 19.84 25.10 -10.32
N TYR A 586 18.62 25.57 -10.05
CA TYR A 586 17.73 26.22 -11.00
C TYR A 586 17.34 27.58 -10.43
N SER A 587 17.49 28.65 -11.23
CA SER A 587 17.16 30.02 -10.80
C SER A 587 15.88 30.49 -11.48
N PHE A 588 15.04 31.15 -10.69
CA PHE A 588 13.75 31.69 -11.13
C PHE A 588 13.54 33.10 -10.63
N THR A 589 12.56 33.77 -11.19
CA THR A 589 12.00 35.02 -10.68
C THR A 589 10.55 34.80 -10.22
N LYS A 590 10.04 35.71 -9.40
CA LYS A 590 8.65 35.68 -8.97
C LYS A 590 8.00 37.05 -9.25
N GLU A 591 6.93 37.05 -10.04
CA GLU A 591 6.29 38.31 -10.47
C GLU A 591 5.19 38.78 -9.52
N SER A 592 4.55 37.85 -8.78
CA SER A 592 3.45 38.15 -7.86
C SER A 592 3.67 37.52 -6.50
N ASP A 593 3.15 38.13 -5.42
CA ASP A 593 3.10 37.48 -4.11
C ASP A 593 2.34 36.13 -4.16
N GLY A 594 2.72 35.18 -3.32
CA GLY A 594 2.01 33.92 -3.21
C GLY A 594 2.92 32.71 -2.99
N PRO A 595 2.38 31.50 -3.03
CA PRO A 595 3.14 30.30 -2.74
C PRO A 595 4.18 29.95 -3.81
N VAL A 596 5.23 29.26 -3.37
CA VAL A 596 6.18 28.53 -4.20
C VAL A 596 6.17 27.08 -3.73
N SER A 597 6.04 26.13 -4.64
CA SER A 597 6.13 24.71 -4.35
C SER A 597 7.16 24.07 -5.27
N ALA A 598 8.10 23.35 -4.70
CA ALA A 598 9.11 22.58 -5.43
C ALA A 598 9.08 21.13 -4.95
N THR A 599 8.85 20.21 -5.88
CA THR A 599 8.74 18.76 -5.62
C THR A 599 9.81 18.00 -6.39
N LEU A 600 10.62 17.26 -5.65
CA LEU A 600 11.66 16.36 -6.13
C LEU A 600 11.19 14.91 -5.96
N CYS A 601 11.25 14.11 -7.01
CA CYS A 601 11.05 12.66 -6.93
C CYS A 601 12.13 11.92 -7.70
N TRP A 602 12.45 10.70 -7.27
CA TRP A 602 13.37 9.85 -7.99
C TRP A 602 12.98 8.38 -7.88
N THR A 603 13.30 7.61 -8.94
CA THR A 603 13.19 6.16 -8.92
C THR A 603 14.45 5.61 -8.30
N ASP A 604 14.39 5.31 -7.01
CA ASP A 604 15.52 4.85 -6.23
C ASP A 604 15.90 3.40 -6.56
N VAL A 605 17.11 3.03 -6.24
CA VAL A 605 17.59 1.63 -6.32
C VAL A 605 16.78 0.75 -5.37
N PRO A 606 16.43 -0.49 -5.75
CA PRO A 606 15.70 -1.39 -4.86
C PRO A 606 16.43 -1.57 -3.52
N GLY A 607 15.68 -1.42 -2.41
CA GLY A 607 16.22 -1.64 -1.08
C GLY A 607 16.52 -3.12 -0.80
N THR A 608 17.28 -3.39 0.23
CA THR A 608 17.53 -4.77 0.69
C THR A 608 16.44 -5.20 1.66
N VAL A 609 15.79 -6.33 1.39
CA VAL A 609 14.79 -6.92 2.29
C VAL A 609 15.42 -7.18 3.66
N GLY A 610 14.74 -6.70 4.73
CA GLY A 610 15.23 -6.81 6.10
C GLY A 610 16.22 -5.72 6.53
N ALA A 611 16.58 -4.77 5.65
CA ALA A 611 17.28 -3.56 6.06
C ALA A 611 16.36 -2.65 6.90
N ALA A 612 16.92 -1.92 7.83
CA ALA A 612 16.17 -0.98 8.67
C ALA A 612 15.65 0.24 7.89
N LEU A 613 16.25 0.53 6.73
CA LEU A 613 15.89 1.61 5.82
C LEU A 613 15.91 1.07 4.39
N ALA A 614 14.84 1.30 3.65
CA ALA A 614 14.74 0.86 2.27
C ALA A 614 15.36 1.86 1.28
N LEU A 615 15.49 3.14 1.65
CA LEU A 615 16.11 4.18 0.82
C LEU A 615 17.60 3.88 0.63
N VAL A 616 18.06 3.84 -0.63
CA VAL A 616 19.45 3.54 -1.00
C VAL A 616 20.19 4.80 -1.42
N ASN A 617 19.61 5.56 -2.35
CA ASN A 617 20.15 6.85 -2.78
C ASN A 617 19.28 7.97 -2.22
N ASP A 618 19.90 8.85 -1.48
CA ASP A 618 19.27 9.96 -0.76
C ASP A 618 19.61 11.29 -1.43
N LEU A 619 18.57 11.96 -1.96
CA LEU A 619 18.64 13.27 -2.56
C LEU A 619 17.86 14.26 -1.71
N ASP A 620 18.35 15.50 -1.61
CA ASP A 620 17.68 16.61 -0.94
C ASP A 620 17.23 17.68 -1.91
N ILE A 621 16.08 18.33 -1.62
CA ILE A 621 15.66 19.57 -2.24
C ILE A 621 15.81 20.75 -1.27
N SER A 622 16.29 21.90 -1.76
CA SER A 622 16.16 23.15 -1.04
C SER A 622 15.69 24.28 -1.95
N VAL A 623 15.01 25.26 -1.34
CA VAL A 623 14.55 26.50 -1.99
C VAL A 623 15.12 27.69 -1.21
N SER A 624 15.77 28.65 -1.91
CA SER A 624 16.36 29.81 -1.29
C SER A 624 15.89 31.11 -1.94
N ASP A 625 15.71 32.16 -1.12
CA ASP A 625 15.49 33.54 -1.56
C ASP A 625 16.80 34.36 -1.57
N GLY A 626 17.93 33.73 -1.25
CA GLY A 626 19.24 34.34 -1.10
C GLY A 626 19.57 34.79 0.32
N GLU A 627 18.58 34.88 1.21
CA GLU A 627 18.76 35.17 2.65
C GLU A 627 18.44 33.95 3.50
N ASN A 628 17.40 33.22 3.15
CA ASN A 628 16.92 32.00 3.84
C ASN A 628 17.00 30.79 2.91
N GLU A 629 17.18 29.61 3.49
CA GLU A 629 17.11 28.34 2.79
C GLU A 629 16.03 27.46 3.47
N TYR A 630 15.13 26.90 2.67
CA TYR A 630 14.01 26.06 3.10
C TYR A 630 14.18 24.68 2.49
N PHE A 631 13.84 23.64 3.27
CA PHE A 631 13.97 22.24 2.90
C PHE A 631 12.61 21.54 2.80
N ALA A 632 12.60 20.25 2.58
CA ALA A 632 11.39 19.46 2.54
C ALA A 632 10.49 19.75 3.75
N SER A 633 9.17 19.83 3.50
CA SER A 633 8.17 20.23 4.49
C SER A 633 8.29 21.67 5.00
N GLY A 634 9.02 22.57 4.29
CA GLY A 634 9.20 23.97 4.65
C GLY A 634 10.06 24.22 5.91
N LYS A 635 10.86 23.24 6.32
CA LYS A 635 11.75 23.32 7.49
C LYS A 635 13.03 24.09 7.17
N GLU A 636 13.64 24.70 8.21
CA GLU A 636 14.93 25.40 8.09
C GLU A 636 16.15 24.46 8.15
N THR A 637 15.94 23.17 8.34
CA THR A 637 17.01 22.17 8.41
C THR A 637 16.65 20.94 7.58
N PRO A 638 17.61 20.38 6.83
CA PRO A 638 17.39 19.11 6.11
C PRO A 638 17.06 18.03 7.13
N SER A 639 16.02 17.27 6.88
CA SER A 639 15.60 16.21 7.82
C SER A 639 14.87 15.03 7.18
N ASP A 640 14.67 15.05 5.86
CA ASP A 640 14.03 13.93 5.17
C ASP A 640 15.08 13.04 4.50
N HIS A 641 15.56 12.03 5.24
CA HIS A 641 16.47 11.00 4.75
C HIS A 641 15.78 9.64 4.71
N LEU A 642 14.46 9.64 4.50
CA LEU A 642 13.63 8.44 4.49
C LEU A 642 12.93 8.24 3.15
N ASN A 643 12.38 9.33 2.57
CA ASN A 643 11.51 9.29 1.40
C ASN A 643 12.29 9.52 0.10
N ASN A 644 11.82 8.91 -1.00
CA ASN A 644 12.31 9.17 -2.36
C ASN A 644 11.40 10.16 -3.12
N CYS A 645 10.67 10.95 -2.39
CA CYS A 645 9.90 12.08 -2.87
C CYS A 645 9.86 13.16 -1.79
N GLU A 646 10.23 14.39 -2.14
CA GLU A 646 10.30 15.53 -1.23
C GLU A 646 9.57 16.74 -1.81
N ARG A 647 8.86 17.49 -0.97
CA ARG A 647 8.22 18.74 -1.37
C ARG A 647 8.59 19.85 -0.40
N CYS A 648 9.17 20.93 -0.93
CA CYS A 648 9.36 22.19 -0.23
C CYS A 648 8.25 23.16 -0.66
N GLN A 649 7.37 23.53 0.27
CA GLN A 649 6.27 24.45 0.01
C GLN A 649 6.36 25.64 0.95
N ILE A 650 6.36 26.87 0.36
CA ILE A 650 6.44 28.14 1.06
C ILE A 650 5.21 28.94 0.67
N ASN A 651 4.36 29.28 1.63
CA ASN A 651 3.04 29.87 1.36
C ASN A 651 3.11 31.35 0.97
N ASP A 652 4.04 32.10 1.54
CA ASP A 652 4.17 33.57 1.39
C ASP A 652 5.56 33.91 0.86
N PHE A 653 5.69 33.90 -0.46
CA PHE A 653 6.92 34.32 -1.14
C PHE A 653 6.66 35.68 -1.85
N PRO A 654 7.43 36.75 -1.56
CA PRO A 654 7.14 38.08 -2.08
C PRO A 654 7.46 38.23 -3.57
N ALA A 655 6.70 39.07 -4.26
CA ALA A 655 6.99 39.48 -5.63
C ALA A 655 8.35 40.16 -5.74
N GLY A 656 9.04 39.99 -6.86
CA GLY A 656 10.37 40.51 -7.13
C GLY A 656 11.52 39.69 -6.55
N SER A 657 11.23 38.60 -5.81
CA SER A 657 12.25 37.70 -5.29
C SER A 657 12.94 36.92 -6.41
N ARG A 658 14.25 36.69 -6.20
CA ARG A 658 14.98 35.66 -6.92
C ARG A 658 14.87 34.33 -6.13
N ILE A 659 14.55 33.26 -6.79
CA ILE A 659 14.39 31.97 -6.20
C ILE A 659 15.47 31.05 -6.77
N GLU A 660 16.17 30.33 -5.92
CA GLU A 660 17.06 29.24 -6.30
C GLU A 660 16.49 27.93 -5.74
N VAL A 661 16.24 26.97 -6.62
CA VAL A 661 15.88 25.59 -6.26
C VAL A 661 17.09 24.71 -6.51
N LYS A 662 17.59 24.05 -5.46
CA LYS A 662 18.77 23.19 -5.53
C LYS A 662 18.38 21.74 -5.23
N VAL A 663 18.85 20.83 -6.07
CA VAL A 663 18.81 19.38 -5.85
C VAL A 663 20.22 18.92 -5.53
N SER A 664 20.41 18.21 -4.43
CA SER A 664 21.72 17.72 -3.99
C SER A 664 21.69 16.24 -3.64
N GLY A 665 22.82 15.55 -3.87
CA GLY A 665 23.01 14.17 -3.44
C GLY A 665 23.54 14.15 -2.01
N TYR A 666 22.69 13.86 -1.05
CA TYR A 666 23.11 13.70 0.35
C TYR A 666 23.95 12.44 0.52
N ASN A 667 23.42 11.30 0.06
CA ASN A 667 24.13 10.02 0.10
C ASN A 667 23.72 9.13 -1.07
N LEU A 668 24.60 8.97 -2.04
CA LEU A 668 24.41 8.05 -3.16
C LEU A 668 25.26 6.81 -2.95
N MET A 669 24.64 5.72 -2.51
CA MET A 669 25.34 4.43 -2.35
C MET A 669 25.56 3.74 -3.68
N GLU A 670 24.63 3.93 -4.62
CA GLU A 670 24.68 3.33 -5.98
C GLU A 670 24.34 4.41 -7.01
N GLY A 671 25.29 5.32 -7.25
CA GLY A 671 25.15 6.41 -8.23
C GLY A 671 25.46 5.98 -9.67
N PRO A 672 25.15 6.81 -10.67
CA PRO A 672 24.44 8.07 -10.58
C PRO A 672 22.94 7.90 -10.34
N GLN A 673 22.26 8.93 -9.77
CA GLN A 673 20.83 8.93 -9.53
C GLN A 673 20.12 9.96 -10.41
N ALA A 674 19.23 9.48 -11.28
CA ALA A 674 18.32 10.32 -12.04
C ALA A 674 17.20 10.85 -11.12
N PHE A 675 16.78 12.08 -11.34
CA PHE A 675 15.69 12.73 -10.61
C PHE A 675 14.73 13.49 -11.54
N ALA A 676 13.56 13.77 -11.03
CA ALA A 676 12.57 14.64 -11.63
C ALA A 676 12.23 15.79 -10.68
N LEU A 677 12.12 16.99 -11.21
CA LEU A 677 11.81 18.21 -10.46
C LEU A 677 10.61 18.92 -11.08
N CYS A 678 9.65 19.27 -10.24
CA CYS A 678 8.50 20.11 -10.57
C CYS A 678 8.49 21.34 -9.67
N VAL A 679 8.42 22.55 -10.25
CA VAL A 679 8.36 23.80 -9.50
C VAL A 679 7.18 24.62 -9.99
N SER A 680 6.35 25.11 -9.08
CA SER A 680 5.23 26.01 -9.36
C SER A 680 5.30 27.29 -8.55
N GLY A 681 4.60 28.31 -8.99
CA GLY A 681 4.61 29.64 -8.35
C GLY A 681 5.81 30.49 -8.73
N VAL A 682 6.49 30.16 -9.80
CA VAL A 682 7.68 30.86 -10.32
C VAL A 682 7.43 31.39 -11.73
N ASN A 683 8.28 32.29 -12.19
CA ASN A 683 8.27 32.83 -13.56
C ASN A 683 9.69 32.75 -14.10
N ASP A 684 9.82 32.63 -15.41
CA ASP A 684 11.08 32.61 -16.17
C ASP A 684 12.23 31.84 -15.51
N ALA A 685 12.40 30.58 -15.89
CA ALA A 685 13.66 29.87 -15.61
C ALA A 685 14.80 30.62 -16.32
N VAL A 686 15.73 31.17 -15.56
CA VAL A 686 16.95 31.75 -16.12
C VAL A 686 17.84 30.61 -16.59
N PRO A 687 18.08 30.44 -17.90
CA PRO A 687 18.90 29.32 -18.36
C PRO A 687 20.31 29.49 -17.80
N GLU A 688 20.77 28.51 -17.02
CA GLU A 688 22.19 28.38 -16.75
C GLU A 688 22.95 28.03 -18.04
N PRO A 689 24.20 28.51 -18.19
CA PRO A 689 24.95 28.27 -19.41
C PRO A 689 25.17 26.77 -19.62
N ALA A 690 24.76 26.31 -20.79
CA ALA A 690 24.67 24.93 -21.24
C ALA A 690 25.90 24.04 -20.94
N LEU A 691 25.85 23.31 -19.83
CA LEU A 691 26.74 22.16 -19.58
C LEU A 691 25.96 20.83 -19.44
N ALA A 692 24.62 20.87 -19.37
CA ALA A 692 23.81 19.71 -19.03
C ALA A 692 23.28 18.87 -20.22
N PHE A 693 23.33 19.36 -21.47
CA PHE A 693 22.69 18.65 -22.60
C PHE A 693 23.49 17.48 -23.19
N ALA A 694 24.77 17.34 -22.85
CA ALA A 694 25.65 16.28 -23.40
C ALA A 694 25.52 14.92 -22.69
N ALA A 695 25.04 14.90 -21.44
CA ALA A 695 24.98 13.67 -20.63
C ALA A 695 23.77 12.76 -20.96
N PHE A 696 22.65 13.34 -21.37
CA PHE A 696 21.43 12.56 -21.64
C PHE A 696 21.54 11.63 -22.87
N LEU A 697 22.30 12.03 -23.87
CA LEU A 697 22.58 11.20 -25.06
C LEU A 697 23.59 10.07 -24.78
N PHE A 698 24.44 10.22 -23.75
CA PHE A 698 25.44 9.21 -23.39
C PHE A 698 24.87 8.08 -22.54
N ALA A 699 23.92 8.35 -21.66
CA ALA A 699 23.27 7.33 -20.83
C ALA A 699 22.43 6.36 -21.67
N LEU A 700 21.70 6.86 -22.67
CA LEU A 700 20.92 6.03 -23.61
C LEU A 700 21.81 5.15 -24.53
N LEU A 701 23.08 5.54 -24.75
CA LEU A 701 24.02 4.78 -25.56
C LEU A 701 24.73 3.66 -24.78
N ILE A 702 24.84 3.77 -23.46
CA ILE A 702 25.48 2.74 -22.61
C ILE A 702 24.53 1.55 -22.41
N PHE A 703 23.23 1.80 -22.25
CA PHE A 703 22.22 0.71 -22.12
C PHE A 703 21.98 -0.10 -23.41
N LYS A 704 22.39 0.42 -24.60
CA LYS A 704 22.28 -0.32 -25.86
C LYS A 704 23.48 -1.21 -26.18
N LYS A 705 24.53 -1.25 -25.35
CA LYS A 705 25.77 -2.02 -25.62
C LYS A 705 25.98 -3.24 -24.73
N THR A 706 25.02 -3.57 -23.84
CA THR A 706 25.04 -4.81 -23.05
C THR A 706 23.79 -5.65 -23.31
N LYS A 707 23.64 -6.07 -24.55
CA LYS A 707 22.87 -7.27 -24.94
C LYS A 707 23.79 -8.17 -25.74
#